data_daf0f9ca9d9515ce3776c8a09bbb9f74
#
_entry.id   daf0f9ca9d9515ce3776c8a09bbb9f74
#
_cell.length_a   1.000
_cell.length_b   1.000
_cell.length_c   1.000
_cell.angle_alpha   90.00
_cell.angle_beta   90.00
_cell.angle_gamma   90.00
#
_symmetry.space_group_name_H-M   'P 1'
#
loop_
_entity.id
_entity.type
_entity.pdbx_description
1 polymer ?
#
loop_
_entity_poly.entity_id
_entity_poly.type
_entity_poly.pdbx_seq_one_letter_code
_entity_poly.pdbx_strand_id
1 'polypeptide(L)'
;MEQNKEYYAFISYKREDEKWAKWLQDRLEHYKFPTNLNGRTDLPKNIRPTFRDVTDSTPGFLEKVINNALLKSEWLIVICSPRSAKSPWVCKEAQTFIDQGRADHIIPFIIEGNPFSKDTAIECYPDALLSLTGSQELLAANINEMGREAAAIKVVARMFNLRFDTLWQRYEREQRHKRWMIIGGALMVALVSSFFVWYISSINSEVRSERDRANSERDRANSERDRAEATSDSLKTANDSIKRQYALIEHQKDTIANVRDSVLRANTKLTEEQFRLFAGKAFNLAKNGDSYMGRIILLDIFDSHSIMNTPYCPEAERALRYSVTLQSRIMKGHTDKVTAAAISPDGKFIASSSWDGSVLIWNVSDGTIYKRLYAGKGNVFDVVFSPDGRHLACSYYSGIVRIWNYLDGSVERDLNGHSLWAQRISYSNNGKLLSSTYSFDKTAIIWDVSTGVIVHQLKAHNATVRKASFSPDDKIIATVAADSTIRLWDVITGKILKKLVGHIGYVNDISFSSDGRKLLSAGEDKTIRMWEYDSGNEILKIVGHSRMINSASFSDDGTKIVSASNDNTVKIFDVETGCELKRFTGHNDFVETAQFILNDKNVLSASYDGTVRVWDISDIRECHKLKGGENGFHYASFSPDNKYVVSACDNGAVCLWDIRQNRVIKRMKGHNISAYSATFSPDGKKIVSASLDKNVIVWDANTGKQIQKLKGHTKAVTRALFSPDGNKIASASWDGTIRMFDAHNFKELRVISAHIDKVLSISFSPSGKYIASSSSDKTVRVWNVKDGRIVLHLDGHRGAVVSVSFSPSGDKILTASSDRTVRIWDKNSKREISRITISNEVYCASYSPDGKYIVATSYDGKILIFDANTGIEIEELKWQTERYYNHAYTSFFSPNGRMIVTSCADNIIRIWDFSPIQELINQTHDRFRNRQLLIDERRKYYWE
;
A
#
# COMPACT_ATOMS: atom_id res chain seq x y z
N MET A 1 40.88 -36.34 21.79
CA MET A 1 40.00 -37.33 21.11
C MET A 1 39.42 -36.62 19.91
N GLU A 2 39.95 -36.91 18.71
CA GLU A 2 39.32 -36.44 17.46
C GLU A 2 37.98 -37.18 17.29
N GLN A 3 36.88 -36.51 17.66
CA GLN A 3 35.58 -37.00 17.36
C GLN A 3 35.39 -36.92 15.85
N ASN A 4 35.00 -38.02 15.21
CA ASN A 4 34.64 -38.10 13.79
C ASN A 4 33.53 -37.08 13.50
N LYS A 5 33.85 -35.90 13.00
CA LYS A 5 32.91 -34.84 12.61
C LYS A 5 32.23 -35.26 11.31
N GLU A 6 30.92 -35.34 11.33
CA GLU A 6 30.10 -35.80 10.21
C GLU A 6 29.47 -34.63 9.43
N TYR A 7 29.26 -33.47 10.11
CA TYR A 7 28.67 -32.27 9.55
C TYR A 7 29.58 -31.05 9.70
N TYR A 8 29.63 -30.19 8.72
CA TYR A 8 30.35 -28.91 8.82
C TYR A 8 29.64 -27.91 9.75
N ALA A 9 28.32 -27.88 9.71
CA ALA A 9 27.55 -27.01 10.60
C ALA A 9 26.21 -27.62 10.97
N PHE A 10 25.73 -27.31 12.18
CA PHE A 10 24.36 -27.49 12.65
C PHE A 10 23.67 -26.11 12.64
N ILE A 11 22.49 -26.01 12.03
CA ILE A 11 21.71 -24.78 11.98
C ILE A 11 20.55 -24.90 12.97
N SER A 12 20.65 -24.17 14.08
CA SER A 12 19.67 -24.07 15.15
C SER A 12 18.72 -22.90 14.89
N TYR A 13 17.42 -23.12 14.98
CA TYR A 13 16.41 -22.11 14.70
C TYR A 13 15.07 -22.44 15.37
N LYS A 14 14.19 -21.44 15.50
CA LYS A 14 12.80 -21.66 15.87
C LYS A 14 11.94 -21.88 14.60
N ARG A 15 10.94 -22.74 14.66
CA ARG A 15 10.09 -23.18 13.52
C ARG A 15 9.58 -22.00 12.66
N GLU A 16 9.23 -20.89 13.28
CA GLU A 16 8.76 -19.70 12.57
C GLU A 16 9.85 -19.05 11.68
N ASP A 17 11.13 -19.37 11.94
CA ASP A 17 12.30 -18.88 11.21
C ASP A 17 12.85 -19.89 10.19
N GLU A 18 12.16 -21.03 9.97
CA GLU A 18 12.56 -22.12 9.07
C GLU A 18 12.93 -21.66 7.65
N LYS A 19 12.26 -20.65 7.14
CA LYS A 19 12.49 -20.08 5.81
C LYS A 19 13.93 -19.55 5.67
N TRP A 20 14.44 -18.95 6.72
CA TRP A 20 15.81 -18.44 6.77
C TRP A 20 16.84 -19.55 6.97
N ALA A 21 16.54 -20.52 7.80
CA ALA A 21 17.41 -21.69 8.01
C ALA A 21 17.59 -22.49 6.71
N LYS A 22 16.48 -22.73 5.98
CA LYS A 22 16.51 -23.41 4.67
C LYS A 22 17.28 -22.62 3.62
N TRP A 23 17.07 -21.31 3.54
CA TRP A 23 17.82 -20.44 2.61
C TRP A 23 19.31 -20.44 2.92
N LEU A 24 19.69 -20.31 4.20
CA LEU A 24 21.10 -20.31 4.62
C LEU A 24 21.75 -21.65 4.34
N GLN A 25 21.07 -22.76 4.64
CA GLN A 25 21.56 -24.12 4.32
C GLN A 25 21.86 -24.25 2.83
N ASP A 26 20.90 -23.93 1.97
CA ASP A 26 21.07 -24.01 0.51
C ASP A 26 22.24 -23.14 0.04
N ARG A 27 22.38 -21.95 0.61
CA ARG A 27 23.45 -21.01 0.25
C ARG A 27 24.84 -21.51 0.67
N LEU A 28 24.98 -22.12 1.86
CA LEU A 28 26.23 -22.70 2.33
C LEU A 28 26.60 -23.95 1.50
N GLU A 29 25.66 -24.85 1.26
CA GLU A 29 25.90 -26.09 0.53
C GLU A 29 26.26 -25.89 -0.95
N HIS A 30 25.83 -24.78 -1.58
CA HIS A 30 26.18 -24.41 -2.95
C HIS A 30 27.31 -23.38 -3.04
N TYR A 31 27.95 -23.03 -1.90
CA TYR A 31 29.06 -22.08 -1.90
C TYR A 31 30.27 -22.68 -2.59
N LYS A 32 30.92 -21.92 -3.50
CA LYS A 32 32.13 -22.29 -4.21
C LYS A 32 33.28 -21.39 -3.77
N PHE A 33 34.30 -21.99 -3.21
CA PHE A 33 35.50 -21.26 -2.84
C PHE A 33 36.24 -20.68 -4.05
N PRO A 34 36.87 -19.52 -3.87
CA PRO A 34 37.65 -18.90 -4.92
C PRO A 34 38.84 -19.78 -5.38
N THR A 35 39.10 -19.79 -6.70
CA THR A 35 40.18 -20.60 -7.30
C THR A 35 41.61 -20.24 -6.83
N ASN A 36 41.82 -18.99 -6.41
CA ASN A 36 43.10 -18.55 -5.82
C ASN A 36 43.35 -19.10 -4.41
N LEU A 37 42.36 -19.71 -3.77
CA LEU A 37 42.50 -20.41 -2.51
C LEU A 37 42.73 -21.92 -2.68
N ASN A 38 42.77 -22.44 -3.94
CA ASN A 38 42.99 -23.86 -4.24
C ASN A 38 44.33 -24.42 -3.77
N GLY A 39 45.28 -23.58 -3.30
CA GLY A 39 46.52 -24.01 -2.64
C GLY A 39 46.37 -24.36 -1.17
N ARG A 40 45.23 -24.09 -0.54
CA ARG A 40 44.88 -24.50 0.83
C ARG A 40 44.24 -25.88 0.81
N THR A 41 44.92 -26.87 1.30
CA THR A 41 44.47 -28.28 1.36
C THR A 41 43.39 -28.52 2.41
N ASP A 42 43.17 -27.55 3.30
CA ASP A 42 42.18 -27.57 4.38
C ASP A 42 40.80 -27.09 3.96
N LEU A 43 40.63 -26.55 2.73
CA LEU A 43 39.33 -26.08 2.25
C LEU A 43 38.58 -27.17 1.48
N PRO A 44 37.29 -27.46 1.81
CA PRO A 44 36.50 -28.43 1.10
C PRO A 44 36.05 -27.90 -0.28
N LYS A 45 35.81 -28.81 -1.24
CA LYS A 45 35.23 -28.41 -2.53
C LYS A 45 33.83 -27.78 -2.38
N ASN A 46 33.04 -28.26 -1.43
CA ASN A 46 31.69 -27.78 -1.07
C ASN A 46 31.53 -27.90 0.43
N ILE A 47 30.73 -27.01 1.04
CA ILE A 47 30.35 -27.04 2.46
C ILE A 47 29.19 -28.01 2.64
N ARG A 48 29.44 -29.32 2.53
CA ARG A 48 28.45 -30.38 2.67
C ARG A 48 29.01 -31.52 3.52
N PRO A 49 28.16 -32.20 4.34
CA PRO A 49 26.77 -31.86 4.64
C PRO A 49 26.66 -30.82 5.77
N THR A 50 25.55 -30.03 5.71
CA THR A 50 25.07 -29.22 6.83
C THR A 50 23.80 -29.86 7.39
N PHE A 51 23.63 -29.85 8.70
CA PHE A 51 22.43 -30.35 9.37
C PHE A 51 21.52 -29.20 9.76
N ARG A 52 20.23 -29.36 9.52
CA ARG A 52 19.18 -28.43 9.92
C ARG A 52 18.14 -29.21 10.73
N ASP A 53 17.73 -28.66 11.86
CA ASP A 53 16.66 -29.27 12.66
C ASP A 53 15.33 -29.24 11.88
N VAL A 54 14.80 -30.42 11.54
CA VAL A 54 13.52 -30.59 10.81
C VAL A 54 12.59 -31.38 11.72
N THR A 55 11.96 -30.69 12.68
CA THR A 55 11.10 -31.34 13.66
C THR A 55 9.64 -31.38 13.22
N ASP A 56 9.17 -32.51 12.69
CA ASP A 56 7.76 -32.86 12.55
C ASP A 56 7.39 -34.23 13.16
N SER A 57 8.24 -34.80 14.06
CA SER A 57 7.98 -36.15 14.59
C SER A 57 8.17 -36.26 16.11
N THR A 58 7.46 -37.23 16.68
CA THR A 58 7.24 -37.55 18.10
C THR A 58 8.38 -37.29 19.10
N PRO A 59 8.07 -36.74 20.30
CA PRO A 59 9.06 -36.48 21.34
C PRO A 59 9.73 -37.76 21.85
N GLY A 60 11.04 -37.84 21.90
CA GLY A 60 11.83 -38.90 22.49
C GLY A 60 12.84 -39.58 21.57
N PHE A 61 12.50 -39.95 20.35
CA PHE A 61 13.44 -40.47 19.35
C PHE A 61 14.28 -39.33 18.70
N LEU A 62 13.64 -38.19 18.51
CA LEU A 62 14.15 -36.99 17.86
C LEU A 62 15.28 -36.33 18.68
N GLU A 63 15.14 -36.26 20.01
CA GLU A 63 16.16 -35.66 20.88
C GLU A 63 17.51 -36.36 20.76
N LYS A 64 17.52 -37.70 20.59
CA LYS A 64 18.76 -38.48 20.37
C LYS A 64 19.40 -38.19 19.00
N VAL A 65 18.59 -38.01 17.95
CA VAL A 65 19.08 -37.70 16.58
C VAL A 65 19.66 -36.30 16.54
N ILE A 66 18.96 -35.33 17.12
CA ILE A 66 19.42 -33.94 17.19
C ILE A 66 20.70 -33.81 18.03
N ASN A 67 20.74 -34.38 19.22
CA ASN A 67 21.90 -34.37 20.07
C ASN A 67 23.11 -35.06 19.41
N ASN A 68 22.89 -36.15 18.67
CA ASN A 68 23.96 -36.83 17.95
C ASN A 68 24.48 -35.97 16.77
N ALA A 69 23.61 -35.33 16.02
CA ALA A 69 23.98 -34.42 14.93
C ALA A 69 24.72 -33.16 15.46
N LEU A 70 24.29 -32.62 16.58
CA LEU A 70 24.92 -31.48 17.26
C LEU A 70 26.34 -31.83 17.71
N LEU A 71 26.52 -33.00 18.34
CA LEU A 71 27.83 -33.51 18.77
C LEU A 71 28.81 -33.72 17.60
N LYS A 72 28.29 -34.18 16.45
CA LYS A 72 29.07 -34.49 15.24
C LYS A 72 29.27 -33.28 14.30
N SER A 73 28.69 -32.11 14.60
CA SER A 73 28.85 -30.88 13.82
C SER A 73 30.09 -30.11 14.24
N GLU A 74 30.79 -29.47 13.29
CA GLU A 74 31.96 -28.65 13.57
C GLU A 74 31.54 -27.26 14.08
N TRP A 75 30.53 -26.66 13.49
CA TRP A 75 30.04 -25.35 13.83
C TRP A 75 28.57 -25.39 14.22
N LEU A 76 28.16 -24.48 15.09
CA LEU A 76 26.76 -24.19 15.39
C LEU A 76 26.40 -22.82 14.83
N ILE A 77 25.44 -22.76 13.92
CA ILE A 77 24.89 -21.50 13.43
C ILE A 77 23.52 -21.32 14.07
N VAL A 78 23.36 -20.26 14.85
CA VAL A 78 22.11 -19.94 15.55
C VAL A 78 21.38 -18.83 14.78
N ILE A 79 20.18 -19.14 14.24
CA ILE A 79 19.32 -18.13 13.65
C ILE A 79 18.73 -17.29 14.78
N CYS A 80 19.09 -16.01 14.83
CA CYS A 80 18.74 -15.08 15.90
C CYS A 80 17.59 -14.16 15.50
N SER A 81 16.51 -14.22 16.26
CA SER A 81 15.32 -13.37 16.17
C SER A 81 14.69 -13.24 17.57
N PRO A 82 13.79 -12.28 17.84
CA PRO A 82 13.07 -12.21 19.11
C PRO A 82 12.22 -13.45 19.42
N ARG A 83 11.95 -14.25 18.39
CA ARG A 83 11.26 -15.55 18.53
C ARG A 83 12.21 -16.66 18.98
N SER A 84 13.41 -16.74 18.39
CA SER A 84 14.43 -17.73 18.75
C SER A 84 15.04 -17.46 20.12
N ALA A 85 15.17 -16.19 20.53
CA ALA A 85 15.62 -15.77 21.86
C ALA A 85 14.80 -16.40 23.00
N LYS A 86 13.49 -16.54 22.79
CA LYS A 86 12.54 -17.13 23.75
C LYS A 86 12.37 -18.64 23.60
N SER A 87 13.18 -19.31 22.77
CA SER A 87 13.07 -20.73 22.50
C SER A 87 13.94 -21.56 23.46
N PRO A 88 13.36 -22.38 24.36
CA PRO A 88 14.13 -23.23 25.25
C PRO A 88 15.05 -24.23 24.51
N TRP A 89 14.64 -24.67 23.32
CA TRP A 89 15.39 -25.59 22.47
C TRP A 89 16.62 -24.93 21.87
N VAL A 90 16.49 -23.76 21.24
CA VAL A 90 17.62 -23.00 20.69
C VAL A 90 18.63 -22.67 21.80
N CYS A 91 18.14 -22.30 22.99
CA CYS A 91 18.98 -22.03 24.15
C CYS A 91 19.73 -23.30 24.62
N LYS A 92 19.05 -24.46 24.70
CA LYS A 92 19.64 -25.75 25.08
C LYS A 92 20.72 -26.23 24.09
N GLU A 93 20.49 -26.05 22.77
CA GLU A 93 21.46 -26.40 21.73
C GLU A 93 22.71 -25.53 21.80
N ALA A 94 22.56 -24.21 21.98
CA ALA A 94 23.65 -23.28 22.18
C ALA A 94 24.43 -23.61 23.47
N GLN A 95 23.73 -23.87 24.58
CA GLN A 95 24.32 -24.25 25.86
C GLN A 95 25.13 -25.55 25.75
N THR A 96 24.62 -26.54 24.99
CA THR A 96 25.34 -27.79 24.75
C THR A 96 26.71 -27.58 24.08
N PHE A 97 26.83 -26.64 23.13
CA PHE A 97 28.09 -26.28 22.50
C PHE A 97 29.02 -25.56 23.47
N ILE A 98 28.47 -24.68 24.31
CA ILE A 98 29.23 -23.94 25.35
C ILE A 98 29.81 -24.91 26.39
N ASP A 99 29.00 -25.86 26.90
CA ASP A 99 29.38 -26.84 27.91
C ASP A 99 30.47 -27.79 27.40
N GLN A 100 30.58 -27.97 26.07
CA GLN A 100 31.66 -28.72 25.43
C GLN A 100 32.96 -27.91 25.23
N GLY A 101 33.04 -26.67 25.69
CA GLY A 101 34.17 -25.78 25.49
C GLY A 101 34.33 -25.28 24.06
N ARG A 102 33.24 -25.28 23.28
CA ARG A 102 33.21 -24.93 21.84
C ARG A 102 32.45 -23.62 21.56
N ALA A 103 32.49 -22.69 22.50
CA ALA A 103 31.80 -21.39 22.37
C ALA A 103 32.32 -20.55 21.19
N ASP A 104 33.60 -20.70 20.84
CA ASP A 104 34.23 -20.04 19.67
C ASP A 104 33.78 -20.58 18.31
N HIS A 105 33.11 -21.75 18.30
CA HIS A 105 32.53 -22.38 17.12
C HIS A 105 31.00 -22.07 16.98
N ILE A 106 30.49 -21.07 17.69
CA ILE A 106 29.10 -20.58 17.53
C ILE A 106 29.09 -19.32 16.67
N ILE A 107 28.21 -19.30 15.68
CA ILE A 107 28.00 -18.15 14.78
C ILE A 107 26.57 -17.70 14.89
N PRO A 108 26.26 -16.57 15.55
CA PRO A 108 24.94 -15.96 15.50
C PRO A 108 24.65 -15.40 14.11
N PHE A 109 23.50 -15.76 13.54
CA PHE A 109 23.00 -15.25 12.28
C PHE A 109 21.73 -14.45 12.53
N ILE A 110 21.87 -13.13 12.63
CA ILE A 110 20.78 -12.22 13.03
C ILE A 110 19.90 -11.92 11.83
N ILE A 111 18.63 -12.31 11.92
CA ILE A 111 17.61 -12.06 10.90
C ILE A 111 16.64 -10.96 11.31
N GLU A 112 16.43 -10.75 12.62
CA GLU A 112 15.51 -9.76 13.18
C GLU A 112 15.92 -9.46 14.63
N GLY A 113 15.66 -8.22 15.10
CA GLY A 113 15.94 -7.80 16.47
C GLY A 113 17.35 -7.23 16.68
N ASN A 114 17.65 -6.88 17.93
CA ASN A 114 18.92 -6.31 18.36
C ASN A 114 19.54 -7.16 19.48
N PRO A 115 20.79 -7.61 19.35
CA PRO A 115 21.47 -8.34 20.40
C PRO A 115 21.79 -7.42 21.58
N PHE A 116 21.76 -7.98 22.80
CA PHE A 116 22.02 -7.27 24.08
C PHE A 116 21.04 -6.13 24.38
N SER A 117 19.83 -6.20 23.86
CA SER A 117 18.78 -5.25 24.15
C SER A 117 18.22 -5.46 25.57
N LYS A 118 17.96 -4.37 26.30
CA LYS A 118 17.22 -4.44 27.56
C LYS A 118 15.72 -4.68 27.35
N ASP A 119 15.22 -4.47 26.13
CA ASP A 119 13.84 -4.74 25.75
C ASP A 119 13.69 -6.18 25.24
N THR A 120 13.02 -7.01 26.02
CA THR A 120 12.76 -8.42 25.67
C THR A 120 11.89 -8.61 24.44
N ALA A 121 11.29 -7.54 23.91
CA ALA A 121 10.50 -7.61 22.66
C ALA A 121 11.38 -7.57 21.41
N ILE A 122 12.58 -7.01 21.50
CA ILE A 122 13.52 -6.87 20.37
C ILE A 122 14.84 -7.60 20.60
N GLU A 123 15.09 -8.15 21.82
CA GLU A 123 16.24 -9.00 22.08
C GLU A 123 16.20 -10.26 21.20
N CYS A 124 17.26 -10.53 20.46
CA CYS A 124 17.32 -11.65 19.52
C CYS A 124 18.28 -12.77 19.91
N TYR A 125 19.11 -12.57 20.96
CA TYR A 125 20.01 -13.62 21.44
C TYR A 125 19.35 -14.51 22.48
N PRO A 126 19.42 -15.85 22.32
CA PRO A 126 19.07 -16.79 23.39
C PRO A 126 19.93 -16.55 24.65
N ASP A 127 19.36 -16.81 25.82
CA ASP A 127 20.02 -16.60 27.12
C ASP A 127 21.41 -17.26 27.21
N ALA A 128 21.60 -18.42 26.57
CA ALA A 128 22.87 -19.10 26.48
C ALA A 128 23.96 -18.27 25.79
N LEU A 129 23.61 -17.48 24.78
CA LEU A 129 24.54 -16.59 24.08
C LEU A 129 24.80 -15.30 24.86
N LEU A 130 23.79 -14.79 25.58
CA LEU A 130 23.97 -13.61 26.44
C LEU A 130 24.96 -13.87 27.60
N SER A 131 25.04 -15.11 28.05
CA SER A 131 26.00 -15.51 29.13
C SER A 131 27.47 -15.46 28.72
N LEU A 132 27.78 -15.43 27.42
CA LEU A 132 29.16 -15.40 26.90
C LEU A 132 29.81 -14.00 26.94
N THR A 133 29.15 -12.99 27.45
CA THR A 133 29.55 -11.56 27.42
C THR A 133 30.60 -11.18 28.46
N GLY A 134 31.69 -11.91 28.57
CA GLY A 134 32.81 -11.55 29.48
C GLY A 134 34.18 -11.69 28.89
N SER A 135 34.36 -12.38 27.77
CA SER A 135 35.68 -12.72 27.26
C SER A 135 35.83 -12.84 25.72
N GLN A 136 34.78 -12.88 24.93
CA GLN A 136 34.92 -12.96 23.47
C GLN A 136 33.74 -12.24 22.77
N GLU A 137 34.04 -11.25 21.89
CA GLU A 137 33.05 -10.70 20.95
C GLU A 137 32.61 -11.82 20.01
N LEU A 138 31.34 -12.25 20.13
CA LEU A 138 30.68 -13.13 19.17
C LEU A 138 30.48 -12.34 17.86
N LEU A 139 31.34 -12.61 16.88
CA LEU A 139 31.25 -11.96 15.55
C LEU A 139 30.00 -12.46 14.80
N ALA A 140 28.90 -11.80 15.03
CA ALA A 140 27.61 -12.10 14.40
C ALA A 140 27.57 -11.72 12.91
N ALA A 141 26.79 -12.48 12.13
CA ALA A 141 26.41 -12.14 10.78
C ALA A 141 24.98 -11.55 10.76
N ASN A 142 24.86 -10.23 10.67
CA ASN A 142 23.60 -9.50 10.77
C ASN A 142 23.11 -9.12 9.38
N ILE A 143 21.94 -9.66 8.96
CA ILE A 143 21.38 -9.40 7.64
C ILE A 143 20.79 -8.00 7.52
N ASN A 144 20.38 -7.37 8.62
CA ASN A 144 19.82 -6.02 8.61
C ASN A 144 20.88 -4.94 8.35
N GLU A 145 22.15 -5.22 8.73
CA GLU A 145 23.27 -4.31 8.54
C GLU A 145 23.95 -4.48 7.18
N MET A 146 24.14 -5.72 6.73
CA MET A 146 24.98 -6.01 5.55
C MET A 146 24.26 -6.70 4.40
N GLY A 147 23.01 -7.04 4.57
CA GLY A 147 22.23 -7.81 3.60
C GLY A 147 22.53 -9.32 3.66
N ARG A 148 21.59 -10.12 3.18
CA ARG A 148 21.58 -11.59 3.34
C ARG A 148 22.77 -12.30 2.68
N GLU A 149 23.21 -11.86 1.50
CA GLU A 149 24.33 -12.48 0.77
C GLU A 149 25.67 -12.22 1.45
N ALA A 150 25.90 -10.99 1.91
CA ALA A 150 27.08 -10.63 2.66
C ALA A 150 27.12 -11.34 4.02
N ALA A 151 25.98 -11.46 4.70
CA ALA A 151 25.88 -12.21 5.95
C ALA A 151 26.23 -13.70 5.77
N ALA A 152 25.76 -14.36 4.70
CA ALA A 152 26.13 -15.74 4.39
C ALA A 152 27.63 -15.88 4.10
N ILE A 153 28.23 -14.95 3.35
CA ILE A 153 29.69 -14.94 3.08
C ILE A 153 30.47 -14.70 4.37
N LYS A 154 29.95 -13.90 5.32
CA LYS A 154 30.55 -13.69 6.65
C LYS A 154 30.56 -14.98 7.49
N VAL A 155 29.49 -15.78 7.40
CA VAL A 155 29.45 -17.12 8.03
C VAL A 155 30.54 -18.01 7.44
N VAL A 156 30.70 -18.09 6.12
CA VAL A 156 31.75 -18.87 5.45
C VAL A 156 33.16 -18.37 5.86
N ALA A 157 33.37 -17.05 5.85
CA ALA A 157 34.64 -16.45 6.26
C ALA A 157 35.04 -16.88 7.68
N ARG A 158 34.06 -16.89 8.62
CA ARG A 158 34.29 -17.33 10.00
C ARG A 158 34.60 -18.82 10.11
N MET A 159 33.83 -19.68 9.43
CA MET A 159 33.99 -21.14 9.48
C MET A 159 35.36 -21.60 8.99
N PHE A 160 36.00 -20.91 8.05
CA PHE A 160 37.26 -21.30 7.44
C PHE A 160 38.39 -20.33 7.73
N ASN A 161 38.24 -19.45 8.70
CA ASN A 161 39.23 -18.44 9.11
C ASN A 161 39.76 -17.63 7.89
N LEU A 162 38.85 -17.11 7.08
CA LEU A 162 39.14 -16.30 5.89
C LEU A 162 38.76 -14.84 6.11
N ARG A 163 39.45 -13.92 5.41
CA ARG A 163 39.10 -12.49 5.47
C ARG A 163 37.80 -12.23 4.70
N PHE A 164 36.77 -11.71 5.39
CA PHE A 164 35.48 -11.40 4.81
C PHE A 164 35.61 -10.45 3.62
N ASP A 165 36.38 -9.35 3.75
CA ASP A 165 36.54 -8.35 2.70
C ASP A 165 37.06 -8.95 1.39
N THR A 166 38.00 -9.92 1.50
CA THR A 166 38.54 -10.61 0.31
C THR A 166 37.50 -11.45 -0.40
N LEU A 167 36.64 -12.15 0.35
CA LEU A 167 35.56 -12.97 -0.22
C LEU A 167 34.44 -12.09 -0.80
N TRP A 168 34.08 -11.02 -0.11
CA TRP A 168 33.03 -10.10 -0.50
C TRP A 168 33.39 -9.30 -1.77
N GLN A 169 34.57 -8.67 -1.83
CA GLN A 169 35.05 -7.93 -3.00
C GLN A 169 35.10 -8.80 -4.24
N ARG A 170 35.43 -10.09 -4.09
CA ARG A 170 35.42 -11.02 -5.20
C ARG A 170 34.00 -11.41 -5.62
N TYR A 171 33.11 -11.71 -4.67
CA TYR A 171 31.70 -11.96 -4.98
C TYR A 171 31.11 -10.80 -5.79
N GLU A 172 31.35 -9.56 -5.36
CA GLU A 172 30.92 -8.37 -6.11
C GLU A 172 31.57 -8.28 -7.51
N ARG A 173 32.86 -8.62 -7.62
CA ARG A 173 33.55 -8.65 -8.92
C ARG A 173 32.93 -9.70 -9.86
N GLU A 174 32.65 -10.89 -9.37
CA GLU A 174 32.00 -11.95 -10.15
C GLU A 174 30.59 -11.58 -10.58
N GLN A 175 29.81 -10.93 -9.72
CA GLN A 175 28.50 -10.41 -10.07
C GLN A 175 28.58 -9.27 -11.11
N ARG A 176 29.56 -8.37 -10.97
CA ARG A 176 29.85 -7.34 -11.98
C ARG A 176 30.28 -7.97 -13.31
N HIS A 177 31.15 -8.96 -13.29
CA HIS A 177 31.62 -9.66 -14.50
C HIS A 177 30.48 -10.39 -15.22
N LYS A 178 29.58 -11.05 -14.49
CA LYS A 178 28.37 -11.65 -15.06
C LYS A 178 27.46 -10.61 -15.73
N ARG A 179 27.28 -9.45 -15.09
CA ARG A 179 26.52 -8.33 -15.66
C ARG A 179 27.20 -7.78 -16.93
N TRP A 180 28.54 -7.60 -16.91
CA TRP A 180 29.31 -7.14 -18.08
C TRP A 180 29.32 -8.16 -19.21
N MET A 181 29.37 -9.47 -18.94
CA MET A 181 29.27 -10.51 -19.99
C MET A 181 27.89 -10.50 -20.66
N ILE A 182 26.82 -10.26 -19.91
CA ILE A 182 25.46 -10.13 -20.48
C ILE A 182 25.38 -8.87 -21.36
N ILE A 183 25.90 -7.75 -20.90
CA ILE A 183 25.95 -6.48 -21.65
C ILE A 183 26.87 -6.59 -22.86
N GLY A 184 28.06 -7.20 -22.69
CA GLY A 184 29.02 -7.42 -23.77
C GLY A 184 28.49 -8.38 -24.87
N GLY A 185 27.77 -9.42 -24.45
CA GLY A 185 27.08 -10.34 -25.38
C GLY A 185 25.99 -9.63 -26.17
N ALA A 186 25.19 -8.80 -25.56
CA ALA A 186 24.17 -7.99 -26.22
C ALA A 186 24.79 -6.98 -27.21
N LEU A 187 25.89 -6.32 -26.82
CA LEU A 187 26.65 -5.40 -27.71
C LEU A 187 27.28 -6.12 -28.88
N MET A 188 27.85 -7.31 -28.69
CA MET A 188 28.40 -8.10 -29.74
C MET A 188 27.34 -8.54 -30.78
N VAL A 189 26.17 -8.95 -30.28
CA VAL A 189 25.03 -9.31 -31.16
C VAL A 189 24.58 -8.10 -31.98
N ALA A 190 24.50 -6.90 -31.34
CA ALA A 190 24.14 -5.67 -32.05
C ALA A 190 25.18 -5.27 -33.11
N LEU A 191 26.48 -5.40 -32.82
CA LEU A 191 27.54 -5.12 -33.77
C LEU A 191 27.56 -6.11 -34.95
N VAL A 192 27.36 -7.40 -34.70
CA VAL A 192 27.25 -8.42 -35.73
C VAL A 192 26.02 -8.18 -36.59
N SER A 193 24.89 -7.82 -36.00
CA SER A 193 23.66 -7.50 -36.75
C SER A 193 23.85 -6.24 -37.62
N SER A 194 24.51 -5.20 -37.10
CA SER A 194 24.81 -3.99 -37.87
C SER A 194 25.80 -4.23 -39.00
N PHE A 195 26.82 -5.09 -38.79
CA PHE A 195 27.75 -5.53 -39.83
C PHE A 195 27.03 -6.31 -40.93
N PHE A 196 26.11 -7.21 -40.56
CA PHE A 196 25.32 -7.97 -41.54
C PHE A 196 24.38 -7.09 -42.36
N VAL A 197 23.75 -6.09 -41.76
CA VAL A 197 22.89 -5.12 -42.46
C VAL A 197 23.74 -4.30 -43.46
N TRP A 198 24.91 -3.81 -43.03
CA TRP A 198 25.85 -3.11 -43.92
C TRP A 198 26.37 -4.02 -45.05
N TYR A 199 26.73 -5.28 -44.74
CA TYR A 199 27.20 -6.28 -45.73
C TYR A 199 26.11 -6.60 -46.76
N ILE A 200 24.84 -6.80 -46.34
CA ILE A 200 23.72 -7.01 -47.27
C ILE A 200 23.43 -5.74 -48.11
N SER A 201 23.56 -4.56 -47.54
CA SER A 201 23.41 -3.31 -48.28
C SER A 201 24.51 -3.14 -49.35
N SER A 202 25.74 -3.56 -49.03
CA SER A 202 26.86 -3.58 -50.00
C SER A 202 26.63 -4.55 -51.15
N ILE A 203 26.17 -5.77 -50.84
CA ILE A 203 25.83 -6.76 -51.88
C ILE A 203 24.67 -6.30 -52.78
N ASN A 204 23.65 -5.66 -52.20
CA ASN A 204 22.54 -5.13 -53.00
C ASN A 204 22.95 -3.97 -53.91
N SER A 205 23.98 -3.17 -53.57
CA SER A 205 24.53 -2.15 -54.44
C SER A 205 25.32 -2.76 -55.61
N GLU A 206 26.06 -3.84 -55.36
CA GLU A 206 26.81 -4.59 -56.36
C GLU A 206 25.88 -5.33 -57.35
N VAL A 207 24.82 -5.95 -56.87
CA VAL A 207 23.77 -6.60 -57.68
C VAL A 207 23.01 -5.60 -58.55
N ARG A 208 22.80 -4.34 -58.08
CA ARG A 208 22.22 -3.29 -58.94
C ARG A 208 23.15 -2.85 -60.05
N SER A 209 24.47 -2.73 -59.76
CA SER A 209 25.45 -2.35 -60.79
C SER A 209 25.63 -3.46 -61.85
N GLU A 210 25.50 -4.74 -61.46
CA GLU A 210 25.52 -5.88 -62.39
C GLU A 210 24.25 -5.94 -63.23
N ARG A 211 23.08 -5.60 -62.69
CA ARG A 211 21.82 -5.56 -63.44
C ARG A 211 21.81 -4.48 -64.52
N ASP A 212 22.43 -3.37 -64.28
CA ASP A 212 22.54 -2.27 -65.24
C ASP A 212 23.59 -2.55 -66.31
N ARG A 213 24.64 -3.33 -65.97
CA ARG A 213 25.58 -3.94 -67.00
C ARG A 213 24.92 -4.99 -67.88
N ALA A 214 24.09 -5.89 -67.28
CA ALA A 214 23.37 -6.93 -67.97
C ALA A 214 22.36 -6.36 -69.00
N ASN A 215 21.73 -5.21 -68.68
CA ASN A 215 20.79 -4.56 -69.58
C ASN A 215 21.52 -3.88 -70.77
N SER A 216 22.76 -3.38 -70.58
CA SER A 216 23.57 -2.84 -71.68
C SER A 216 24.19 -3.92 -72.54
N GLU A 217 24.39 -5.13 -72.05
CA GLU A 217 24.88 -6.29 -72.86
C GLU A 217 23.76 -6.97 -73.65
N ARG A 218 22.47 -6.80 -73.22
CA ARG A 218 21.32 -7.32 -73.96
C ARG A 218 21.12 -6.70 -75.35
N ASP A 219 21.55 -5.46 -75.52
CA ASP A 219 21.48 -4.79 -76.80
C ASP A 219 22.65 -5.18 -77.77
N ARG A 220 23.74 -5.76 -77.21
CA ARG A 220 24.85 -6.38 -78.02
C ARG A 220 24.59 -7.82 -78.42
N ALA A 221 23.79 -8.59 -77.65
CA ALA A 221 23.55 -10.01 -77.90
C ALA A 221 22.58 -10.31 -79.03
N ASN A 222 21.93 -9.34 -79.67
CA ASN A 222 21.07 -9.49 -80.82
C ASN A 222 21.87 -9.69 -82.16
N SER A 223 23.23 -9.54 -82.12
CA SER A 223 24.09 -9.72 -83.23
C SER A 223 24.91 -11.07 -83.24
N GLU A 224 24.79 -11.90 -82.25
CA GLU A 224 25.58 -13.15 -82.09
C GLU A 224 24.67 -14.41 -81.87
N ARG A 225 23.58 -14.51 -82.63
CA ARG A 225 22.62 -15.60 -82.51
C ARG A 225 23.15 -16.98 -82.99
N ASP A 226 24.33 -17.00 -83.61
CA ASP A 226 24.89 -18.20 -84.21
C ASP A 226 25.95 -18.98 -83.36
N ARG A 227 26.16 -18.49 -82.11
CA ARG A 227 27.04 -19.19 -81.15
C ARG A 227 26.34 -19.75 -79.93
N ALA A 228 25.04 -19.80 -79.91
CA ALA A 228 24.23 -20.00 -78.68
C ALA A 228 23.87 -21.44 -78.31
N GLU A 229 24.20 -22.46 -79.10
CA GLU A 229 23.88 -23.85 -78.74
C GLU A 229 24.86 -24.49 -77.76
N ALA A 230 26.09 -24.00 -77.63
CA ALA A 230 27.09 -24.54 -76.71
C ALA A 230 27.01 -23.90 -75.27
N THR A 231 26.26 -22.81 -75.11
CA THR A 231 26.17 -22.07 -73.80
C THR A 231 24.88 -22.32 -73.03
N SER A 232 23.93 -23.09 -73.58
CA SER A 232 22.63 -23.39 -72.94
C SER A 232 22.77 -24.22 -71.63
N ASP A 233 23.70 -25.19 -71.61
CA ASP A 233 23.89 -26.05 -70.41
C ASP A 233 24.69 -25.39 -69.29
N SER A 234 25.57 -24.40 -69.61
CA SER A 234 26.28 -23.62 -68.59
C SER A 234 25.38 -22.54 -67.98
N LEU A 235 24.45 -21.96 -68.77
CA LEU A 235 23.45 -21.02 -68.28
C LEU A 235 22.39 -21.70 -67.37
N LYS A 236 22.06 -22.96 -67.65
CA LYS A 236 21.16 -23.72 -66.79
C LYS A 236 21.78 -24.03 -65.45
N THR A 237 23.05 -24.44 -65.41
CA THR A 237 23.79 -24.66 -64.13
C THR A 237 24.04 -23.38 -63.37
N ALA A 238 24.29 -22.24 -64.02
CA ALA A 238 24.42 -20.93 -63.40
C ALA A 238 23.07 -20.48 -62.82
N ASN A 239 21.97 -20.69 -63.55
CA ASN A 239 20.64 -20.30 -63.08
C ASN A 239 20.17 -21.13 -61.86
N ASP A 240 20.50 -22.41 -61.80
CA ASP A 240 20.26 -23.29 -60.70
C ASP A 240 21.16 -22.95 -59.46
N SER A 241 22.37 -22.48 -59.71
CA SER A 241 23.25 -21.94 -58.64
C SER A 241 22.71 -20.63 -58.08
N ILE A 242 22.25 -19.73 -58.97
CA ILE A 242 21.60 -18.47 -58.55
C ILE A 242 20.30 -18.73 -57.78
N LYS A 243 19.46 -19.67 -58.20
CA LYS A 243 18.25 -20.07 -57.41
C LYS A 243 18.59 -20.63 -56.06
N ARG A 244 19.66 -21.43 -55.93
CA ARG A 244 20.12 -21.93 -54.63
C ARG A 244 20.64 -20.79 -53.74
N GLN A 245 21.36 -19.81 -54.31
CA GLN A 245 21.80 -18.62 -53.58
C GLN A 245 20.61 -17.75 -53.14
N TYR A 246 19.60 -17.55 -54.01
CA TYR A 246 18.40 -16.81 -53.62
C TYR A 246 17.64 -17.50 -52.47
N ALA A 247 17.47 -18.83 -52.55
CA ALA A 247 16.86 -19.61 -51.49
C ALA A 247 17.64 -19.54 -50.14
N LEU A 248 19.00 -19.50 -50.23
CA LEU A 248 19.87 -19.36 -49.07
C LEU A 248 19.77 -17.93 -48.46
N ILE A 249 19.69 -16.89 -49.29
CA ILE A 249 19.51 -15.49 -48.87
C ILE A 249 18.13 -15.30 -48.24
N GLU A 250 17.09 -15.90 -48.77
CA GLU A 250 15.75 -15.84 -48.20
C GLU A 250 15.68 -16.55 -46.84
N HIS A 251 16.29 -17.76 -46.75
CA HIS A 251 16.42 -18.44 -45.47
C HIS A 251 17.27 -17.65 -44.42
N GLN A 252 18.33 -16.97 -44.86
CA GLN A 252 19.12 -16.08 -44.00
C GLN A 252 18.32 -14.84 -43.57
N LYS A 253 17.51 -14.23 -44.43
CA LYS A 253 16.61 -13.15 -44.12
C LYS A 253 15.62 -13.53 -43.03
N ASP A 254 14.99 -14.70 -43.14
CA ASP A 254 14.04 -15.21 -42.15
C ASP A 254 14.74 -15.52 -40.82
N THR A 255 15.96 -16.05 -40.89
CA THR A 255 16.78 -16.31 -39.71
C THR A 255 17.14 -15.00 -38.96
N ILE A 256 17.56 -13.96 -39.71
CA ILE A 256 17.88 -12.63 -39.16
C ILE A 256 16.63 -11.97 -38.57
N ALA A 257 15.47 -12.06 -39.22
CA ALA A 257 14.20 -11.58 -38.71
C ALA A 257 13.83 -12.27 -37.40
N ASN A 258 13.95 -13.59 -37.33
CA ASN A 258 13.68 -14.36 -36.10
C ASN A 258 14.64 -14.02 -34.95
N VAL A 259 15.93 -13.81 -35.24
CA VAL A 259 16.93 -13.39 -34.25
C VAL A 259 16.62 -11.95 -33.76
N ARG A 260 16.34 -11.04 -34.69
CA ARG A 260 15.94 -9.66 -34.35
C ARG A 260 14.72 -9.65 -33.42
N ASP A 261 13.69 -10.40 -33.74
CA ASP A 261 12.45 -10.47 -32.96
C ASP A 261 12.69 -11.16 -31.60
N SER A 262 13.61 -12.10 -31.53
CA SER A 262 14.03 -12.71 -30.27
C SER A 262 14.82 -11.75 -29.38
N VAL A 263 15.73 -10.96 -29.96
CA VAL A 263 16.48 -9.91 -29.23
C VAL A 263 15.53 -8.79 -28.77
N LEU A 264 14.57 -8.39 -29.63
CA LEU A 264 13.57 -7.39 -29.24
C LEU A 264 12.75 -7.89 -28.07
N ARG A 265 12.26 -9.13 -28.09
CA ARG A 265 11.52 -9.77 -26.99
C ARG A 265 12.36 -9.87 -25.72
N ALA A 266 13.63 -10.25 -25.83
CA ALA A 266 14.54 -10.32 -24.69
C ALA A 266 14.79 -8.94 -24.05
N ASN A 267 15.02 -7.90 -24.88
CA ASN A 267 15.20 -6.53 -24.40
C ASN A 267 13.93 -5.98 -23.75
N THR A 268 12.75 -6.23 -24.34
CA THR A 268 11.47 -5.83 -23.75
C THR A 268 11.29 -6.50 -22.39
N LYS A 269 11.55 -7.81 -22.29
CA LYS A 269 11.44 -8.55 -21.02
C LYS A 269 12.42 -8.04 -19.95
N LEU A 270 13.64 -7.71 -20.32
CA LEU A 270 14.65 -7.15 -19.42
C LEU A 270 14.19 -5.78 -18.88
N THR A 271 13.64 -4.93 -19.75
CA THR A 271 13.10 -3.63 -19.38
C THR A 271 11.89 -3.77 -18.43
N GLU A 272 10.99 -4.72 -18.69
CA GLU A 272 9.88 -5.05 -17.78
C GLU A 272 10.36 -5.49 -16.41
N GLU A 273 11.37 -6.36 -16.33
CA GLU A 273 11.93 -6.81 -15.05
C GLU A 273 12.59 -5.67 -14.27
N GLN A 274 13.27 -4.75 -14.96
CA GLN A 274 13.83 -3.54 -14.35
C GLN A 274 12.73 -2.62 -13.78
N PHE A 275 11.66 -2.38 -14.54
CA PHE A 275 10.55 -1.57 -14.07
C PHE A 275 9.84 -2.20 -12.86
N ARG A 276 9.64 -3.52 -12.83
CA ARG A 276 9.12 -4.22 -11.66
C ARG A 276 10.00 -4.06 -10.44
N LEU A 277 11.31 -4.13 -10.61
CA LEU A 277 12.26 -3.93 -9.52
C LEU A 277 12.16 -2.51 -8.94
N PHE A 278 12.12 -1.49 -9.79
CA PHE A 278 12.02 -0.09 -9.35
C PHE A 278 10.64 0.22 -8.77
N ALA A 279 9.58 -0.32 -9.35
CA ALA A 279 8.24 -0.24 -8.76
C ALA A 279 8.19 -0.86 -7.36
N GLY A 280 8.86 -2.00 -7.16
CA GLY A 280 9.03 -2.64 -5.86
C GLY A 280 9.79 -1.76 -4.85
N LYS A 281 10.89 -1.11 -5.29
CA LYS A 281 11.63 -0.15 -4.45
C LYS A 281 10.74 1.05 -4.08
N ALA A 282 10.04 1.64 -5.05
CA ALA A 282 9.13 2.76 -4.82
C ALA A 282 7.99 2.40 -3.85
N PHE A 283 7.41 1.21 -4.01
CA PHE A 283 6.38 0.69 -3.11
C PHE A 283 6.90 0.51 -1.67
N ASN A 284 8.11 -0.04 -1.51
CA ASN A 284 8.73 -0.21 -0.20
C ASN A 284 9.06 1.13 0.46
N LEU A 285 9.55 2.12 -0.29
CA LEU A 285 9.76 3.48 0.21
C LEU A 285 8.44 4.08 0.72
N ALA A 286 7.37 3.99 -0.08
CA ALA A 286 6.06 4.46 0.33
C ALA A 286 5.53 3.72 1.57
N LYS A 287 5.68 2.40 1.63
CA LYS A 287 5.29 1.56 2.78
C LYS A 287 6.05 1.93 4.05
N ASN A 288 7.32 2.30 3.92
CA ASN A 288 8.15 2.77 5.03
C ASN A 288 7.92 4.25 5.36
N GLY A 289 6.94 4.89 4.71
CA GLY A 289 6.47 6.25 4.96
C GLY A 289 7.12 7.33 4.11
N ASP A 290 8.03 7.01 3.20
CA ASP A 290 8.60 7.96 2.24
C ASP A 290 7.88 7.84 0.88
N SER A 291 6.61 8.23 0.87
CA SER A 291 5.81 8.24 -0.36
C SER A 291 6.25 9.32 -1.36
N TYR A 292 6.94 10.35 -0.89
CA TYR A 292 7.45 11.44 -1.73
C TYR A 292 8.53 10.92 -2.70
N MET A 293 9.57 10.26 -2.19
CA MET A 293 10.61 9.67 -3.05
C MET A 293 10.07 8.51 -3.88
N GLY A 294 9.16 7.71 -3.32
CA GLY A 294 8.49 6.67 -4.08
C GLY A 294 7.80 7.19 -5.34
N ARG A 295 7.12 8.35 -5.28
CA ARG A 295 6.46 8.98 -6.45
C ARG A 295 7.45 9.50 -7.48
N ILE A 296 8.54 10.14 -7.06
CA ILE A 296 9.55 10.66 -8.00
C ILE A 296 10.18 9.50 -8.80
N ILE A 297 10.48 8.37 -8.15
CA ILE A 297 10.97 7.16 -8.84
C ILE A 297 9.93 6.64 -9.82
N LEU A 298 8.64 6.65 -9.45
CA LEU A 298 7.56 6.18 -10.33
C LEU A 298 7.34 7.09 -11.53
N LEU A 299 7.47 8.41 -11.37
CA LEU A 299 7.43 9.35 -12.51
C LEU A 299 8.55 9.07 -13.50
N ASP A 300 9.77 8.85 -13.02
CA ASP A 300 10.91 8.53 -13.88
C ASP A 300 10.68 7.20 -14.66
N ILE A 301 9.99 6.22 -14.04
CA ILE A 301 9.55 4.98 -14.70
C ILE A 301 8.49 5.27 -15.78
N PHE A 302 7.46 6.04 -15.46
CA PHE A 302 6.36 6.30 -16.40
C PHE A 302 6.80 7.18 -17.56
N ASP A 303 7.72 8.13 -17.35
CA ASP A 303 8.32 8.95 -18.41
C ASP A 303 9.16 8.07 -19.35
N SER A 304 9.98 7.19 -18.80
CA SER A 304 10.78 6.24 -19.56
C SER A 304 9.90 5.28 -20.37
N HIS A 305 8.77 4.85 -19.81
CA HIS A 305 7.78 4.00 -20.47
C HIS A 305 7.15 4.69 -21.69
N SER A 306 6.78 5.96 -21.57
CA SER A 306 6.24 6.76 -22.67
C SER A 306 7.23 6.91 -23.84
N ILE A 307 8.51 7.06 -23.53
CA ILE A 307 9.58 7.24 -24.53
C ILE A 307 9.94 5.91 -25.23
N MET A 308 9.96 4.79 -24.50
CA MET A 308 10.42 3.49 -24.99
C MET A 308 9.32 2.59 -25.57
N ASN A 309 8.06 3.01 -25.54
CA ASN A 309 6.90 2.22 -25.97
C ASN A 309 6.83 0.82 -25.31
N THR A 310 7.22 0.74 -24.03
CA THR A 310 7.27 -0.50 -23.25
C THR A 310 5.89 -0.93 -22.76
N PRO A 311 5.64 -2.21 -22.47
CA PRO A 311 4.35 -2.69 -21.98
C PRO A 311 3.98 -2.08 -20.62
N TYR A 312 2.69 -1.95 -20.35
CA TYR A 312 2.12 -1.48 -19.08
C TYR A 312 2.60 -2.35 -17.90
N CYS A 313 3.02 -1.69 -16.79
CA CYS A 313 3.53 -2.34 -15.57
C CYS A 313 2.52 -2.16 -14.39
N PRO A 314 1.74 -3.19 -14.05
CA PRO A 314 0.76 -3.14 -12.95
C PRO A 314 1.38 -2.84 -11.59
N GLU A 315 2.60 -3.34 -11.33
CA GLU A 315 3.32 -3.09 -10.08
C GLU A 315 3.65 -1.60 -9.89
N ALA A 316 3.96 -0.89 -10.99
CA ALA A 316 4.20 0.55 -10.95
C ALA A 316 2.90 1.33 -10.68
N GLU A 317 1.78 0.93 -11.28
CA GLU A 317 0.48 1.50 -10.96
C GLU A 317 0.10 1.27 -9.49
N ARG A 318 0.26 0.05 -9.00
CA ARG A 318 0.05 -0.29 -7.58
C ARG A 318 0.87 0.61 -6.66
N ALA A 319 2.17 0.74 -6.95
CA ALA A 319 3.07 1.58 -6.18
C ALA A 319 2.65 3.06 -6.20
N LEU A 320 2.21 3.58 -7.36
CA LEU A 320 1.74 4.95 -7.49
C LEU A 320 0.45 5.17 -6.68
N ARG A 321 -0.57 4.31 -6.83
CA ARG A 321 -1.81 4.40 -6.07
C ARG A 321 -1.57 4.34 -4.58
N TYR A 322 -0.71 3.41 -4.13
CA TYR A 322 -0.32 3.31 -2.73
C TYR A 322 0.40 4.58 -2.24
N SER A 323 1.32 5.12 -3.04
CA SER A 323 2.05 6.34 -2.70
C SER A 323 1.13 7.57 -2.65
N VAL A 324 0.11 7.63 -3.52
CA VAL A 324 -0.90 8.70 -3.53
C VAL A 324 -1.79 8.61 -2.28
N THR A 325 -2.13 7.42 -1.80
CA THR A 325 -2.97 7.26 -0.60
C THR A 325 -2.25 7.58 0.70
N LEU A 326 -0.95 7.34 0.80
CA LEU A 326 -0.16 7.55 2.03
C LEU A 326 0.47 8.93 2.17
N GLN A 327 0.71 9.62 1.12
CA GLN A 327 1.17 11.02 0.96
C GLN A 327 1.95 11.61 2.16
N SER A 328 3.09 11.04 2.54
CA SER A 328 3.92 11.62 3.59
C SER A 328 5.35 11.88 3.14
N ARG A 329 5.92 13.00 3.63
CA ARG A 329 7.36 13.25 3.63
C ARG A 329 7.88 12.99 5.02
N ILE A 330 8.93 12.19 5.16
CA ILE A 330 9.59 11.91 6.43
C ILE A 330 10.83 12.80 6.55
N MET A 331 10.93 13.51 7.67
CA MET A 331 12.12 14.29 8.05
C MET A 331 12.81 13.54 9.18
N LYS A 332 14.02 13.03 8.92
CA LYS A 332 14.87 12.29 9.86
C LYS A 332 16.12 13.08 10.20
N GLY A 333 16.43 13.21 11.48
CA GLY A 333 17.62 13.98 11.92
C GLY A 333 17.77 14.05 13.43
N HIS A 334 16.68 13.80 14.16
CA HIS A 334 16.74 13.62 15.60
C HIS A 334 17.21 12.20 15.95
N THR A 335 17.89 12.07 17.09
CA THR A 335 18.43 10.81 17.59
C THR A 335 17.60 10.22 18.74
N ASP A 336 16.58 10.94 19.20
CA ASP A 336 15.65 10.52 20.24
C ASP A 336 14.24 11.03 19.91
N LYS A 337 13.28 10.81 20.77
CA LYS A 337 11.86 11.14 20.64
C LYS A 337 11.62 12.57 20.24
N VAL A 338 10.81 12.79 19.20
CA VAL A 338 10.35 14.14 18.81
C VAL A 338 9.06 14.45 19.55
N THR A 339 9.05 15.54 20.29
CA THR A 339 7.98 15.92 21.23
C THR A 339 7.01 16.95 20.67
N ALA A 340 7.46 17.80 19.76
CA ALA A 340 6.60 18.75 19.07
C ALA A 340 7.18 19.16 17.72
N ALA A 341 6.32 19.68 16.85
CA ALA A 341 6.71 20.33 15.63
C ALA A 341 5.78 21.50 15.32
N ALA A 342 6.32 22.59 14.78
CA ALA A 342 5.60 23.79 14.40
C ALA A 342 6.06 24.29 13.04
N ILE A 343 5.18 24.98 12.30
CA ILE A 343 5.51 25.64 11.02
C ILE A 343 5.68 27.15 11.24
N SER A 344 6.63 27.75 10.50
CA SER A 344 6.79 29.21 10.48
C SER A 344 5.59 29.90 9.82
N PRO A 345 5.18 31.12 10.23
CA PRO A 345 4.03 31.82 9.65
C PRO A 345 4.13 32.04 8.14
N ASP A 346 5.34 32.16 7.59
CA ASP A 346 5.59 32.30 6.15
C ASP A 346 5.57 30.93 5.40
N GLY A 347 5.39 29.81 6.10
CA GLY A 347 5.33 28.48 5.53
C GLY A 347 6.64 27.90 5.01
N LYS A 348 7.79 28.56 5.23
CA LYS A 348 9.09 28.13 4.68
C LYS A 348 9.85 27.16 5.56
N PHE A 349 9.67 27.21 6.87
CA PHE A 349 10.41 26.41 7.83
C PHE A 349 9.49 25.62 8.76
N ILE A 350 9.95 24.44 9.15
CA ILE A 350 9.39 23.64 10.24
C ILE A 350 10.43 23.57 11.34
N ALA A 351 10.03 23.81 12.58
CA ALA A 351 10.85 23.57 13.77
C ALA A 351 10.37 22.30 14.47
N SER A 352 11.30 21.50 14.98
CA SER A 352 10.98 20.31 15.77
C SER A 352 11.83 20.23 17.03
N SER A 353 11.24 19.82 18.13
CA SER A 353 11.89 19.62 19.43
C SER A 353 12.05 18.14 19.77
N SER A 354 13.14 17.79 20.48
CA SER A 354 13.41 16.39 20.80
C SER A 354 14.06 16.22 22.20
N TRP A 355 13.92 15.00 22.71
CA TRP A 355 14.63 14.56 23.92
C TRP A 355 16.14 14.44 23.69
N ASP A 356 16.63 14.47 22.45
CA ASP A 356 18.07 14.58 22.16
C ASP A 356 18.69 15.94 22.53
N GLY A 357 17.89 16.86 23.10
CA GLY A 357 18.31 18.19 23.52
C GLY A 357 18.46 19.21 22.40
N SER A 358 18.13 18.85 21.17
CA SER A 358 18.20 19.73 20.01
C SER A 358 16.84 20.20 19.52
N VAL A 359 16.85 21.37 18.88
CA VAL A 359 15.76 21.85 18.03
C VAL A 359 16.27 21.87 16.61
N LEU A 360 15.58 21.22 15.68
CA LEU A 360 15.92 21.21 14.26
C LEU A 360 14.97 22.13 13.49
N ILE A 361 15.57 22.96 12.64
CA ILE A 361 14.85 23.79 11.68
C ILE A 361 15.00 23.13 10.31
N TRP A 362 13.89 22.89 9.65
CA TRP A 362 13.82 22.19 8.37
C TRP A 362 13.28 23.09 7.27
N ASN A 363 13.82 22.99 6.07
CA ASN A 363 13.21 23.60 4.89
C ASN A 363 11.94 22.83 4.50
N VAL A 364 10.81 23.52 4.38
CA VAL A 364 9.55 22.90 3.96
C VAL A 364 9.64 22.41 2.51
N SER A 365 10.38 23.10 1.63
CA SER A 365 10.47 22.80 0.20
C SER A 365 11.05 21.41 -0.10
N ASP A 366 12.11 21.01 0.63
CA ASP A 366 12.86 19.78 0.34
C ASP A 366 13.00 18.83 1.55
N GLY A 367 12.65 19.29 2.78
CA GLY A 367 12.76 18.50 4.02
C GLY A 367 14.18 18.39 4.56
N THR A 368 15.13 19.20 4.05
CA THR A 368 16.51 19.26 4.54
C THR A 368 16.62 20.06 5.83
N ILE A 369 17.63 19.76 6.66
CA ILE A 369 17.91 20.51 7.87
C ILE A 369 18.54 21.85 7.48
N TYR A 370 17.85 22.95 7.75
CA TYR A 370 18.38 24.31 7.61
C TYR A 370 19.33 24.64 8.75
N LYS A 371 18.95 24.37 10.00
CA LYS A 371 19.76 24.69 11.18
C LYS A 371 19.47 23.74 12.36
N ARG A 372 20.47 23.53 13.19
CA ARG A 372 20.35 22.81 14.47
C ARG A 372 20.68 23.77 15.62
N LEU A 373 19.76 23.91 16.56
CA LEU A 373 19.93 24.74 17.79
C LEU A 373 20.18 23.81 18.99
N TYR A 374 21.23 24.09 19.74
CA TYR A 374 21.59 23.35 20.95
C TYR A 374 21.59 24.33 22.13
N ALA A 375 20.80 24.07 23.16
CA ALA A 375 20.74 24.95 24.34
C ALA A 375 21.57 24.47 25.52
N GLY A 376 22.04 23.21 25.53
CA GLY A 376 22.73 22.65 26.70
C GLY A 376 21.88 22.57 27.97
N LYS A 377 20.52 22.61 27.85
CA LYS A 377 19.56 22.70 28.96
C LYS A 377 18.74 21.41 29.17
N GLY A 378 19.17 20.31 28.56
CA GLY A 378 18.46 19.01 28.61
C GLY A 378 17.37 18.88 27.53
N ASN A 379 16.50 17.89 27.69
CA ASN A 379 15.44 17.54 26.75
C ASN A 379 14.54 18.75 26.42
N VAL A 380 14.14 18.87 25.16
CA VAL A 380 13.23 19.93 24.68
C VAL A 380 11.83 19.32 24.57
N PHE A 381 10.82 19.97 25.14
CA PHE A 381 9.46 19.44 25.19
C PHE A 381 8.54 20.04 24.14
N ASP A 382 8.68 21.34 23.86
CA ASP A 382 7.80 22.02 22.92
C ASP A 382 8.54 23.11 22.15
N VAL A 383 8.00 23.47 20.98
CA VAL A 383 8.55 24.47 20.09
C VAL A 383 7.43 25.19 19.34
N VAL A 384 7.45 26.54 19.37
CA VAL A 384 6.47 27.38 18.68
C VAL A 384 7.14 28.62 18.07
N PHE A 385 6.73 28.98 16.84
CA PHE A 385 7.15 30.25 16.22
C PHE A 385 6.34 31.42 16.77
N SER A 386 6.96 32.59 16.87
CA SER A 386 6.23 33.83 17.13
C SER A 386 5.34 34.18 15.93
N PRO A 387 4.18 34.82 16.15
CA PRO A 387 3.27 35.17 15.05
C PRO A 387 3.89 36.10 13.99
N ASP A 388 4.88 36.91 14.37
CA ASP A 388 5.62 37.76 13.44
C ASP A 388 6.71 37.01 12.60
N GLY A 389 6.91 35.71 12.92
CA GLY A 389 7.87 34.84 12.22
C GLY A 389 9.34 35.20 12.46
N ARG A 390 9.69 35.96 13.49
CA ARG A 390 11.08 36.35 13.80
C ARG A 390 11.73 35.46 14.83
N HIS A 391 10.96 34.94 15.77
CA HIS A 391 11.46 34.23 16.94
C HIS A 391 10.92 32.81 17.02
N LEU A 392 11.62 31.97 17.75
CA LEU A 392 11.23 30.62 18.09
C LEU A 392 11.31 30.44 19.60
N ALA A 393 10.20 30.14 20.26
CA ALA A 393 10.20 29.78 21.67
C ALA A 393 10.30 28.26 21.84
N CYS A 394 11.12 27.83 22.79
CA CYS A 394 11.36 26.42 23.12
C CYS A 394 11.28 26.21 24.64
N SER A 395 10.61 25.15 25.08
CA SER A 395 10.53 24.77 26.48
C SER A 395 11.45 23.57 26.80
N TYR A 396 12.11 23.63 27.97
CA TYR A 396 13.14 22.68 28.34
C TYR A 396 12.84 21.92 29.64
N TYR A 397 13.47 20.76 29.81
CA TYR A 397 13.45 19.95 31.05
C TYR A 397 13.89 20.78 32.27
N SER A 398 14.81 21.70 32.09
CA SER A 398 15.30 22.61 33.15
C SER A 398 14.24 23.59 33.69
N GLY A 399 13.03 23.64 33.14
CA GLY A 399 11.97 24.60 33.49
C GLY A 399 12.11 25.95 32.78
N ILE A 400 13.11 26.13 31.94
CA ILE A 400 13.36 27.36 31.19
C ILE A 400 12.52 27.34 29.90
N VAL A 401 11.96 28.50 29.55
CA VAL A 401 11.47 28.76 28.20
C VAL A 401 12.44 29.74 27.55
N ARG A 402 13.04 29.33 26.43
CA ARG A 402 14.04 30.12 25.71
C ARG A 402 13.48 30.64 24.40
N ILE A 403 13.71 31.93 24.14
CA ILE A 403 13.35 32.60 22.89
C ILE A 403 14.64 32.75 22.05
N TRP A 404 14.58 32.22 20.83
CA TRP A 404 15.67 32.24 19.86
C TRP A 404 15.35 33.13 18.68
N ASN A 405 16.36 33.83 18.14
CA ASN A 405 16.37 34.18 16.75
C ASN A 405 16.83 32.94 15.97
N TYR A 406 15.92 32.25 15.33
CA TYR A 406 16.23 30.95 14.70
C TYR A 406 17.02 31.08 13.38
N LEU A 407 17.03 32.27 12.75
CA LEU A 407 17.75 32.48 11.50
C LEU A 407 19.28 32.57 11.73
N ASP A 408 19.71 33.31 12.76
CA ASP A 408 21.13 33.38 13.14
C ASP A 408 21.53 32.38 14.23
N GLY A 409 20.60 31.88 15.01
CA GLY A 409 20.79 30.94 16.11
C GLY A 409 21.17 31.59 17.45
N SER A 410 21.01 32.91 17.60
CA SER A 410 21.27 33.60 18.84
C SER A 410 20.11 33.45 19.84
N VAL A 411 20.45 33.45 21.13
CA VAL A 411 19.49 33.47 22.22
C VAL A 411 19.10 34.89 22.52
N GLU A 412 17.83 35.22 22.40
CA GLU A 412 17.36 36.55 22.77
C GLU A 412 16.99 36.64 24.25
N ARG A 413 16.34 35.59 24.78
CA ARG A 413 15.84 35.63 26.14
C ARG A 413 15.64 34.25 26.74
N ASP A 414 15.93 34.14 28.06
CA ASP A 414 15.51 33.00 28.89
C ASP A 414 14.42 33.47 29.89
N LEU A 415 13.27 32.82 29.86
CA LEU A 415 12.18 33.03 30.79
C LEU A 415 12.27 31.97 31.90
N ASN A 416 12.57 32.42 33.14
CA ASN A 416 12.81 31.58 34.28
C ASN A 416 11.67 31.76 35.30
N GLY A 417 10.80 30.77 35.46
CA GLY A 417 9.68 30.87 36.39
C GLY A 417 9.12 29.52 36.86
N HIS A 418 9.48 28.46 36.17
CA HIS A 418 9.17 27.10 36.56
C HIS A 418 10.38 26.45 37.27
N SER A 419 10.12 25.59 38.25
CA SER A 419 11.18 24.90 38.99
C SER A 419 11.82 23.77 38.20
N LEU A 420 11.04 23.05 37.38
CA LEU A 420 11.44 21.95 36.46
C LEU A 420 10.36 21.78 35.38
N TRP A 421 10.66 21.15 34.25
CA TRP A 421 9.76 20.63 33.20
C TRP A 421 8.73 21.62 32.66
N ALA A 422 9.13 22.67 31.97
CA ALA A 422 8.22 23.44 31.13
C ALA A 422 7.70 22.56 29.99
N GLN A 423 6.41 22.18 29.98
CA GLN A 423 5.87 21.16 29.05
C GLN A 423 5.39 21.76 27.74
N ARG A 424 4.41 22.65 27.76
CA ARG A 424 3.80 23.24 26.58
C ARG A 424 3.84 24.76 26.66
N ILE A 425 4.00 25.37 25.49
CA ILE A 425 4.06 26.81 25.33
C ILE A 425 3.12 27.26 24.21
N SER A 426 2.59 28.47 24.29
CA SER A 426 1.73 29.06 23.26
C SER A 426 1.88 30.59 23.27
N TYR A 427 2.08 31.18 22.09
CA TYR A 427 2.01 32.65 21.94
C TYR A 427 0.55 33.11 21.88
N SER A 428 0.31 34.35 22.34
CA SER A 428 -0.89 35.12 21.99
C SER A 428 -0.84 35.47 20.48
N ASN A 429 -1.99 35.66 19.84
CA ASN A 429 -2.03 35.97 18.41
C ASN A 429 -1.33 37.28 18.03
N ASN A 430 -1.34 38.25 18.92
CA ASN A 430 -0.60 39.51 18.76
C ASN A 430 0.89 39.40 19.08
N GLY A 431 1.39 38.23 19.52
CA GLY A 431 2.79 37.96 19.84
C GLY A 431 3.33 38.64 21.12
N LYS A 432 2.52 39.39 21.85
CA LYS A 432 2.98 40.11 23.03
C LYS A 432 3.09 39.26 24.30
N LEU A 433 2.28 38.22 24.37
CA LEU A 433 2.24 37.33 25.51
C LEU A 433 2.66 35.90 25.08
N LEU A 434 3.26 35.18 26.03
CA LEU A 434 3.58 33.77 25.92
C LEU A 434 3.03 33.02 27.13
N SER A 435 2.37 31.90 26.95
CA SER A 435 1.99 31.01 28.05
C SER A 435 2.94 29.83 28.13
N SER A 436 3.21 29.38 29.36
CA SER A 436 3.94 28.13 29.64
C SER A 436 3.22 27.31 30.71
N THR A 437 3.22 25.99 30.58
CA THR A 437 2.59 25.09 31.55
C THR A 437 3.64 24.20 32.20
N TYR A 438 3.38 23.80 33.44
CA TYR A 438 4.30 23.02 34.24
C TYR A 438 3.64 21.82 34.94
N SER A 439 4.39 20.72 35.04
CA SER A 439 3.88 19.43 35.50
C SER A 439 3.63 19.38 37.00
N PHE A 440 4.55 19.86 37.84
CA PHE A 440 4.50 19.59 39.31
C PHE A 440 3.91 20.72 40.12
N ASP A 441 4.01 21.99 39.69
CA ASP A 441 3.44 23.13 40.44
C ASP A 441 1.96 23.39 40.13
N LYS A 442 1.39 22.63 39.19
CA LYS A 442 -0.03 22.67 38.78
C LYS A 442 -0.46 24.04 38.27
N THR A 443 0.47 24.79 37.65
CA THR A 443 0.25 26.17 37.22
C THR A 443 0.45 26.35 35.72
N ALA A 444 -0.17 27.38 35.17
CA ALA A 444 0.22 27.98 33.93
C ALA A 444 0.71 29.41 34.19
N ILE A 445 1.77 29.82 33.48
CA ILE A 445 2.34 31.17 33.59
C ILE A 445 2.10 31.93 32.32
N ILE A 446 1.68 33.18 32.41
CA ILE A 446 1.62 34.14 31.29
C ILE A 446 2.78 35.11 31.42
N TRP A 447 3.56 35.23 30.36
CA TRP A 447 4.74 36.09 30.26
C TRP A 447 4.48 37.25 29.32
N ASP A 448 5.00 38.42 29.62
CA ASP A 448 5.22 39.49 28.64
C ASP A 448 6.50 39.17 27.87
N VAL A 449 6.40 38.98 26.55
CA VAL A 449 7.51 38.55 25.70
C VAL A 449 8.61 39.60 25.62
N SER A 450 8.23 40.90 25.60
CA SER A 450 9.15 42.02 25.42
C SER A 450 10.00 42.27 26.68
N THR A 451 9.43 42.07 27.85
CA THR A 451 10.11 42.34 29.14
C THR A 451 10.65 41.10 29.82
N GLY A 452 10.04 39.90 29.50
CA GLY A 452 10.33 38.65 30.16
C GLY A 452 9.71 38.53 31.57
N VAL A 453 8.82 39.43 31.93
CA VAL A 453 8.18 39.47 33.26
C VAL A 453 6.94 38.60 33.28
N ILE A 454 6.66 37.95 34.42
CA ILE A 454 5.43 37.18 34.64
C ILE A 454 4.27 38.16 34.79
N VAL A 455 3.28 38.09 33.91
CA VAL A 455 2.04 38.84 33.95
C VAL A 455 1.07 38.18 34.93
N HIS A 456 0.84 36.89 34.81
CA HIS A 456 -0.03 36.12 35.69
C HIS A 456 0.52 34.71 35.93
N GLN A 457 0.25 34.19 37.12
CA GLN A 457 0.43 32.77 37.48
C GLN A 457 -0.94 32.17 37.79
N LEU A 458 -1.46 31.37 36.89
CA LEU A 458 -2.80 30.79 36.95
C LEU A 458 -2.79 29.52 37.82
N LYS A 459 -3.30 29.66 39.05
CA LYS A 459 -3.31 28.62 40.11
C LYS A 459 -4.74 28.25 40.48
N ALA A 460 -5.23 27.10 39.97
CA ALA A 460 -6.52 26.56 40.44
C ALA A 460 -6.68 25.07 40.11
N HIS A 461 -5.92 24.52 39.16
CA HIS A 461 -5.97 23.09 38.88
C HIS A 461 -5.44 22.27 40.05
N ASN A 462 -6.08 21.14 40.35
CA ASN A 462 -5.68 20.22 41.41
C ASN A 462 -4.58 19.24 40.98
N ALA A 463 -4.28 19.16 39.68
CA ALA A 463 -3.27 18.29 39.13
C ALA A 463 -2.49 19.02 38.01
N THR A 464 -1.53 18.36 37.42
CA THR A 464 -0.65 18.84 36.34
C THR A 464 -1.41 19.57 35.23
N VAL A 465 -1.03 20.81 34.91
CA VAL A 465 -1.55 21.54 33.75
C VAL A 465 -0.81 21.11 32.52
N ARG A 466 -1.54 20.54 31.54
CA ARG A 466 -0.96 19.93 30.33
C ARG A 466 -0.73 20.93 29.22
N LYS A 467 -1.68 21.83 28.96
CA LYS A 467 -1.59 22.84 27.90
C LYS A 467 -2.40 24.08 28.26
N ALA A 468 -1.96 25.21 27.73
CA ALA A 468 -2.70 26.48 27.74
C ALA A 468 -2.77 26.99 26.30
N SER A 469 -3.89 27.61 25.90
CA SER A 469 -4.11 28.19 24.57
C SER A 469 -4.88 29.49 24.67
N PHE A 470 -4.41 30.51 23.96
CA PHE A 470 -5.11 31.78 23.86
C PHE A 470 -6.30 31.73 22.90
N SER A 471 -7.34 32.52 23.18
CA SER A 471 -8.42 32.76 22.20
C SER A 471 -7.91 33.61 21.02
N PRO A 472 -8.56 33.57 19.85
CA PRO A 472 -8.15 34.38 18.69
C PRO A 472 -8.10 35.90 18.93
N ASP A 473 -8.88 36.39 19.87
CA ASP A 473 -8.90 37.83 20.27
C ASP A 473 -7.96 38.17 21.44
N ASP A 474 -7.18 37.21 21.93
CA ASP A 474 -6.23 37.30 23.04
C ASP A 474 -6.84 37.71 24.40
N LYS A 475 -8.19 37.71 24.55
CA LYS A 475 -8.81 38.09 25.82
C LYS A 475 -8.89 36.96 26.81
N ILE A 476 -8.88 35.73 26.32
CA ILE A 476 -9.10 34.53 27.11
C ILE A 476 -7.97 33.56 26.92
N ILE A 477 -7.62 32.84 27.97
CA ILE A 477 -6.74 31.68 27.90
C ILE A 477 -7.46 30.46 28.46
N ALA A 478 -7.47 29.37 27.75
CA ALA A 478 -7.97 28.06 28.15
C ALA A 478 -6.82 27.20 28.68
N THR A 479 -7.02 26.56 29.84
CA THR A 479 -6.06 25.60 30.41
C THR A 479 -6.71 24.24 30.60
N VAL A 480 -5.94 23.18 30.33
CA VAL A 480 -6.35 21.77 30.52
C VAL A 480 -5.39 21.06 31.45
N ALA A 481 -5.91 20.12 32.22
CA ALA A 481 -5.12 19.47 33.24
C ALA A 481 -5.45 17.98 33.45
N ALA A 482 -4.58 17.32 34.18
CA ALA A 482 -4.74 15.95 34.64
C ALA A 482 -5.88 15.78 35.69
N ASP A 483 -6.52 16.88 36.13
CA ASP A 483 -7.71 16.86 36.98
C ASP A 483 -9.02 16.69 36.20
N SER A 484 -8.95 16.27 34.93
CA SER A 484 -10.08 16.05 34.02
C SER A 484 -10.90 17.31 33.70
N THR A 485 -10.38 18.50 33.98
CA THR A 485 -11.10 19.75 33.79
C THR A 485 -10.43 20.68 32.79
N ILE A 486 -11.26 21.53 32.17
CA ILE A 486 -10.86 22.66 31.34
C ILE A 486 -11.25 23.92 32.11
N ARG A 487 -10.37 24.92 32.15
CA ARG A 487 -10.65 26.24 32.79
C ARG A 487 -10.40 27.35 31.79
N LEU A 488 -11.31 28.32 31.78
CA LEU A 488 -11.22 29.53 30.98
C LEU A 488 -10.91 30.69 31.92
N TRP A 489 -9.94 31.50 31.54
CA TRP A 489 -9.41 32.60 32.33
C TRP A 489 -9.43 33.90 31.52
N ASP A 490 -9.72 34.98 32.14
CA ASP A 490 -9.52 36.31 31.58
C ASP A 490 -8.03 36.67 31.60
N VAL A 491 -7.48 37.03 30.45
CA VAL A 491 -6.03 37.28 30.30
C VAL A 491 -5.58 38.54 31.04
N ILE A 492 -6.44 39.56 31.14
CA ILE A 492 -6.10 40.83 31.76
C ILE A 492 -6.10 40.71 33.27
N THR A 493 -7.12 40.03 33.83
CA THR A 493 -7.30 40.00 35.31
C THR A 493 -6.73 38.71 35.95
N GLY A 494 -6.40 37.68 35.16
CA GLY A 494 -5.98 36.38 35.67
C GLY A 494 -7.08 35.59 36.40
N LYS A 495 -8.35 36.01 36.32
CA LYS A 495 -9.47 35.36 37.05
C LYS A 495 -10.12 34.26 36.19
N ILE A 496 -10.63 33.24 36.90
CA ILE A 496 -11.40 32.15 36.25
C ILE A 496 -12.76 32.68 35.79
N LEU A 497 -13.08 32.48 34.55
CA LEU A 497 -14.37 32.78 33.93
C LEU A 497 -15.28 31.56 33.97
N LYS A 498 -14.75 30.39 33.67
CA LYS A 498 -15.54 29.17 33.51
C LYS A 498 -14.75 27.90 33.78
N LYS A 499 -15.43 26.85 34.25
CA LYS A 499 -14.89 25.49 34.39
C LYS A 499 -15.77 24.52 33.57
N LEU A 500 -15.15 23.74 32.64
CA LEU A 500 -15.83 22.73 31.88
C LEU A 500 -15.43 21.33 32.38
N VAL A 501 -16.39 20.41 32.45
CA VAL A 501 -16.22 19.06 33.00
C VAL A 501 -16.90 18.07 32.05
N GLY A 502 -16.21 16.98 31.73
CA GLY A 502 -16.77 15.94 30.85
C GLY A 502 -15.79 14.82 30.55
N HIS A 503 -14.48 15.10 30.39
CA HIS A 503 -13.45 14.09 30.21
C HIS A 503 -13.31 13.18 31.45
N ILE A 504 -12.91 11.94 31.19
CA ILE A 504 -12.56 10.95 32.22
C ILE A 504 -11.06 10.67 32.11
N GLY A 505 -10.28 11.14 33.09
CA GLY A 505 -8.80 11.10 33.03
C GLY A 505 -8.20 12.38 32.48
N TYR A 506 -6.94 12.35 32.12
CA TYR A 506 -6.15 13.51 31.71
C TYR A 506 -6.70 14.20 30.45
N VAL A 507 -6.84 15.53 30.51
CA VAL A 507 -7.04 16.33 29.29
C VAL A 507 -5.68 16.81 28.82
N ASN A 508 -5.27 16.36 27.64
CA ASN A 508 -3.90 16.59 27.14
C ASN A 508 -3.77 17.82 26.27
N ASP A 509 -4.82 18.15 25.50
CA ASP A 509 -4.79 19.23 24.53
C ASP A 509 -6.06 20.07 24.52
N ILE A 510 -5.91 21.34 24.15
CA ILE A 510 -6.96 22.34 23.99
C ILE A 510 -6.63 23.28 22.84
N SER A 511 -7.61 23.56 21.98
CA SER A 511 -7.51 24.57 20.93
C SER A 511 -8.82 25.32 20.73
N PHE A 512 -8.74 26.59 20.32
CA PHE A 512 -9.90 27.37 19.89
C PHE A 512 -10.14 27.18 18.39
N SER A 513 -11.41 27.29 17.96
CA SER A 513 -11.73 27.52 16.55
C SER A 513 -11.28 28.93 16.11
N SER A 514 -11.03 29.11 14.81
CA SER A 514 -10.58 30.39 14.26
C SER A 514 -11.54 31.56 14.52
N ASP A 515 -12.85 31.29 14.64
CA ASP A 515 -13.89 32.24 15.01
C ASP A 515 -14.03 32.48 16.53
N GLY A 516 -13.27 31.75 17.37
CA GLY A 516 -13.30 31.82 18.83
C GLY A 516 -14.53 31.30 19.51
N ARG A 517 -15.53 30.77 18.78
CA ARG A 517 -16.82 30.33 19.33
C ARG A 517 -16.82 28.92 19.90
N LYS A 518 -15.87 28.09 19.45
CA LYS A 518 -15.77 26.69 19.84
C LYS A 518 -14.40 26.37 20.44
N LEU A 519 -14.42 25.41 21.35
CA LEU A 519 -13.22 24.81 21.94
C LEU A 519 -13.15 23.35 21.58
N LEU A 520 -11.96 22.86 21.32
CA LEU A 520 -11.69 21.46 21.08
C LEU A 520 -10.75 20.95 22.16
N SER A 521 -11.09 19.83 22.80
CA SER A 521 -10.24 19.19 23.80
C SER A 521 -10.01 17.72 23.46
N ALA A 522 -8.85 17.20 23.84
CA ALA A 522 -8.46 15.81 23.62
C ALA A 522 -7.88 15.20 24.90
N GLY A 523 -8.17 13.94 25.18
CA GLY A 523 -7.81 13.35 26.47
C GLY A 523 -7.44 11.87 26.48
N GLU A 524 -7.10 11.42 27.68
CA GLU A 524 -6.76 10.03 28.00
C GLU A 524 -7.94 9.07 27.77
N ASP A 525 -9.17 9.56 27.90
CA ASP A 525 -10.41 8.81 27.67
C ASP A 525 -10.63 8.46 26.19
N LYS A 526 -9.63 8.70 25.34
CA LYS A 526 -9.64 8.41 23.90
C LYS A 526 -10.69 9.21 23.13
N THR A 527 -11.20 10.31 23.69
CA THR A 527 -12.21 11.15 23.08
C THR A 527 -11.66 12.51 22.71
N ILE A 528 -12.18 13.07 21.62
CA ILE A 528 -12.10 14.48 21.30
C ILE A 528 -13.46 15.05 21.62
N ARG A 529 -13.49 16.18 22.34
CA ARG A 529 -14.75 16.85 22.68
C ARG A 529 -14.74 18.27 22.16
N MET A 530 -15.87 18.70 21.64
CA MET A 530 -16.09 20.06 21.18
C MET A 530 -17.11 20.75 22.08
N TRP A 531 -16.77 21.95 22.49
CA TRP A 531 -17.53 22.75 23.44
C TRP A 531 -17.92 24.07 22.81
N GLU A 532 -19.13 24.52 23.09
CA GLU A 532 -19.55 25.88 22.76
C GLU A 532 -19.01 26.83 23.83
N TYR A 533 -18.26 27.87 23.39
CA TYR A 533 -17.62 28.78 24.32
C TYR A 533 -18.59 29.52 25.24
N ASP A 534 -19.67 30.10 24.65
CA ASP A 534 -20.59 30.98 25.39
C ASP A 534 -21.42 30.22 26.42
N SER A 535 -21.92 29.04 26.11
CA SER A 535 -22.70 28.21 27.02
C SER A 535 -21.83 27.32 27.92
N GLY A 536 -20.67 26.90 27.44
CA GLY A 536 -19.82 25.88 28.07
C GLY A 536 -20.34 24.45 27.90
N ASN A 537 -21.34 24.24 27.01
CA ASN A 537 -21.91 22.93 26.75
C ASN A 537 -21.07 22.12 25.78
N GLU A 538 -21.02 20.80 26.00
CA GLU A 538 -20.47 19.86 25.05
C GLU A 538 -21.42 19.72 23.85
N ILE A 539 -20.94 20.03 22.61
CA ILE A 539 -21.73 19.98 21.41
C ILE A 539 -21.40 18.75 20.55
N LEU A 540 -20.20 18.16 20.71
CA LEU A 540 -19.81 16.97 19.98
C LEU A 540 -18.80 16.15 20.79
N LYS A 541 -18.95 14.82 20.75
CA LYS A 541 -18.02 13.87 21.30
C LYS A 541 -17.60 12.88 20.21
N ILE A 542 -16.32 12.84 19.88
CA ILE A 542 -15.74 11.95 18.88
C ILE A 542 -14.97 10.83 19.57
N VAL A 543 -15.31 9.58 19.24
CA VAL A 543 -14.60 8.38 19.67
C VAL A 543 -14.01 7.73 18.41
N GLY A 544 -12.71 7.81 18.24
CA GLY A 544 -12.10 7.35 17.00
C GLY A 544 -10.71 6.74 17.15
N HIS A 545 -10.02 7.00 18.26
CA HIS A 545 -8.72 6.42 18.58
C HIS A 545 -8.82 5.25 19.53
N SER A 546 -7.89 4.29 19.41
CA SER A 546 -7.85 3.09 20.27
C SER A 546 -7.08 3.33 21.57
N ARG A 547 -6.24 4.39 21.62
CA ARG A 547 -5.47 4.82 22.78
C ARG A 547 -5.64 6.31 23.04
N MET A 548 -4.99 6.81 24.10
CA MET A 548 -4.95 8.21 24.51
C MET A 548 -4.64 9.16 23.34
N ILE A 549 -5.34 10.28 23.30
CA ILE A 549 -5.13 11.35 22.31
C ILE A 549 -4.24 12.42 22.94
N ASN A 550 -3.14 12.74 22.28
CA ASN A 550 -2.14 13.69 22.77
C ASN A 550 -2.40 15.11 22.26
N SER A 551 -2.93 15.25 21.05
CA SER A 551 -3.18 16.55 20.41
C SER A 551 -4.40 16.50 19.50
N ALA A 552 -5.15 17.62 19.46
CA ALA A 552 -6.22 17.86 18.50
C ALA A 552 -6.34 19.35 18.15
N SER A 553 -6.49 19.66 16.86
CA SER A 553 -6.65 21.05 16.38
C SER A 553 -7.65 21.16 15.24
N PHE A 554 -8.26 22.33 15.09
CA PHE A 554 -9.10 22.67 13.95
C PHE A 554 -8.26 22.97 12.71
N SER A 555 -8.85 22.77 11.52
CA SER A 555 -8.41 23.39 10.28
C SER A 555 -8.70 24.90 10.28
N ASP A 556 -7.95 25.67 9.47
CA ASP A 556 -8.15 27.12 9.36
C ASP A 556 -9.56 27.47 8.87
N ASP A 557 -10.12 26.64 7.97
CA ASP A 557 -11.50 26.77 7.45
C ASP A 557 -12.56 26.33 8.47
N GLY A 558 -12.18 25.76 9.61
CA GLY A 558 -13.07 25.30 10.68
C GLY A 558 -13.91 24.08 10.33
N THR A 559 -13.65 23.41 9.18
CA THR A 559 -14.47 22.27 8.70
C THR A 559 -13.94 20.92 9.17
N LYS A 560 -12.66 20.82 9.53
CA LYS A 560 -11.97 19.58 9.89
C LYS A 560 -11.27 19.66 11.24
N ILE A 561 -11.05 18.51 11.84
CA ILE A 561 -10.24 18.31 13.04
C ILE A 561 -9.12 17.34 12.71
N VAL A 562 -7.88 17.64 13.06
CA VAL A 562 -6.78 16.68 13.05
C VAL A 562 -6.42 16.27 14.47
N SER A 563 -6.05 15.01 14.68
CA SER A 563 -5.64 14.50 15.99
C SER A 563 -4.44 13.56 15.92
N ALA A 564 -3.64 13.55 16.99
CA ALA A 564 -2.49 12.66 17.20
C ALA A 564 -2.71 11.77 18.43
N SER A 565 -2.31 10.48 18.35
CA SER A 565 -2.58 9.53 19.42
C SER A 565 -1.42 8.55 19.69
N ASN A 566 -1.43 7.99 20.92
CA ASN A 566 -0.58 6.86 21.32
C ASN A 566 -0.92 5.55 20.58
N ASP A 567 -1.92 5.54 19.69
CA ASP A 567 -2.17 4.42 18.78
C ASP A 567 -1.32 4.49 17.49
N ASN A 568 -0.33 5.38 17.46
CA ASN A 568 0.62 5.61 16.38
C ASN A 568 -0.02 6.17 15.10
N THR A 569 -1.25 6.70 15.20
CA THR A 569 -1.97 7.24 14.05
C THR A 569 -2.24 8.73 14.19
N VAL A 570 -2.32 9.41 13.03
CA VAL A 570 -2.89 10.74 12.87
C VAL A 570 -4.23 10.57 12.14
N LYS A 571 -5.28 11.25 12.61
CA LYS A 571 -6.61 11.15 12.01
C LYS A 571 -7.20 12.51 11.71
N ILE A 572 -8.02 12.58 10.66
CA ILE A 572 -8.82 13.75 10.32
C ILE A 572 -10.29 13.39 10.47
N PHE A 573 -11.04 14.27 11.13
CA PHE A 573 -12.48 14.15 11.33
C PHE A 573 -13.20 15.38 10.74
N ASP A 574 -14.43 15.16 10.34
CA ASP A 574 -15.36 16.20 9.96
C ASP A 574 -15.95 16.88 11.21
N VAL A 575 -15.97 18.20 11.26
CA VAL A 575 -16.41 18.99 12.44
C VAL A 575 -17.91 18.85 12.71
N GLU A 576 -18.75 18.74 11.66
CA GLU A 576 -20.22 18.68 11.86
C GLU A 576 -20.67 17.30 12.29
N THR A 577 -20.10 16.26 11.67
CA THR A 577 -20.56 14.88 11.85
C THR A 577 -19.74 14.08 12.84
N GLY A 578 -18.50 14.51 13.16
CA GLY A 578 -17.53 13.74 13.94
C GLY A 578 -17.02 12.47 13.23
N CYS A 579 -17.32 12.30 11.93
CA CYS A 579 -16.88 11.14 11.18
C CYS A 579 -15.40 11.22 10.82
N GLU A 580 -14.69 10.09 10.91
CA GLU A 580 -13.30 9.97 10.44
C GLU A 580 -13.28 10.12 8.91
N LEU A 581 -12.60 11.17 8.42
CA LEU A 581 -12.40 11.42 6.99
C LEU A 581 -11.15 10.70 6.47
N LYS A 582 -10.06 10.76 7.25
CA LYS A 582 -8.78 10.13 6.85
C LYS A 582 -8.00 9.66 8.06
N ARG A 583 -7.22 8.59 7.86
CA ARG A 583 -6.26 8.05 8.83
C ARG A 583 -4.90 7.92 8.17
N PHE A 584 -3.88 8.42 8.84
CA PHE A 584 -2.49 8.24 8.45
C PHE A 584 -1.85 7.22 9.39
N THR A 585 -1.29 6.19 8.80
CA THR A 585 -0.48 5.16 9.45
C THR A 585 0.94 5.25 8.91
N GLY A 586 1.93 5.03 9.74
CA GLY A 586 3.32 5.08 9.30
C GLY A 586 4.28 5.48 10.39
N HIS A 587 3.84 6.24 11.41
CA HIS A 587 4.62 6.37 12.63
C HIS A 587 4.72 5.02 13.35
N ASN A 588 5.90 4.74 13.89
CA ASN A 588 6.18 3.47 14.57
C ASN A 588 6.02 3.56 16.09
N ASP A 589 5.83 4.77 16.63
CA ASP A 589 5.64 5.03 18.04
C ASP A 589 4.63 6.16 18.23
N PHE A 590 4.33 6.54 19.48
CA PHE A 590 3.33 7.55 19.86
C PHE A 590 3.47 8.83 19.08
N VAL A 591 2.35 9.34 18.56
CA VAL A 591 2.30 10.64 17.91
C VAL A 591 1.91 11.69 18.93
N GLU A 592 2.82 12.64 19.19
CA GLU A 592 2.65 13.67 20.22
C GLU A 592 1.86 14.89 19.75
N THR A 593 2.13 15.33 18.52
CA THR A 593 1.45 16.50 17.97
C THR A 593 1.01 16.26 16.53
N ALA A 594 -0.12 16.85 16.17
CA ALA A 594 -0.57 16.96 14.78
C ALA A 594 -1.29 18.29 14.58
N GLN A 595 -1.02 18.98 13.47
CA GLN A 595 -1.66 20.25 13.12
C GLN A 595 -1.79 20.40 11.60
N PHE A 596 -2.80 21.14 11.15
CA PHE A 596 -2.91 21.56 9.77
C PHE A 596 -1.85 22.60 9.43
N ILE A 597 -1.34 22.60 8.21
CA ILE A 597 -0.35 23.55 7.72
C ILE A 597 -0.61 23.90 6.26
N LEU A 598 -0.03 25.01 5.78
CA LEU A 598 -0.09 25.43 4.38
C LEU A 598 -1.52 25.57 3.85
N ASN A 599 -2.36 26.37 4.55
CA ASN A 599 -3.77 26.62 4.24
C ASN A 599 -4.55 25.29 4.14
N ASP A 600 -4.44 24.47 5.15
CA ASP A 600 -5.12 23.18 5.27
C ASP A 600 -4.83 22.15 4.16
N LYS A 601 -3.76 22.34 3.38
CA LYS A 601 -3.36 21.38 2.34
C LYS A 601 -2.52 20.23 2.87
N ASN A 602 -1.91 20.40 4.02
CA ASN A 602 -1.03 19.43 4.64
C ASN A 602 -1.30 19.30 6.14
N VAL A 603 -0.88 18.17 6.70
CA VAL A 603 -0.80 17.94 8.14
C VAL A 603 0.64 17.70 8.53
N LEU A 604 1.10 18.38 9.58
CA LEU A 604 2.40 18.18 10.22
C LEU A 604 2.20 17.31 11.46
N SER A 605 3.06 16.30 11.67
CA SER A 605 3.06 15.49 12.88
C SER A 605 4.46 15.23 13.41
N ALA A 606 4.58 15.08 14.74
CA ALA A 606 5.80 14.72 15.44
C ALA A 606 5.58 13.48 16.30
N SER A 607 6.55 12.57 16.34
CA SER A 607 6.41 11.27 17.01
C SER A 607 7.64 10.87 17.81
N TYR A 608 7.41 10.02 18.81
CA TYR A 608 8.44 9.33 19.57
C TYR A 608 9.29 8.36 18.74
N ASP A 609 8.91 8.08 17.49
CA ASP A 609 9.73 7.32 16.54
C ASP A 609 10.94 8.12 16.00
N GLY A 610 11.21 9.31 16.53
CA GLY A 610 12.33 10.18 16.13
C GLY A 610 12.09 10.92 14.81
N THR A 611 10.89 10.90 14.25
CA THR A 611 10.59 11.51 12.93
C THR A 611 9.55 12.61 13.03
N VAL A 612 9.70 13.60 12.14
CA VAL A 612 8.66 14.57 11.79
C VAL A 612 8.11 14.20 10.42
N ARG A 613 6.79 14.25 10.24
CA ARG A 613 6.15 13.91 8.95
C ARG A 613 5.23 15.03 8.48
N VAL A 614 5.28 15.29 7.19
CA VAL A 614 4.32 16.15 6.49
C VAL A 614 3.45 15.26 5.62
N TRP A 615 2.15 15.27 5.88
CA TRP A 615 1.14 14.48 5.17
C TRP A 615 0.36 15.41 4.24
N ASP A 616 0.24 15.04 3.00
CA ASP A 616 -0.58 15.77 2.07
C ASP A 616 -2.03 15.30 2.13
N ILE A 617 -2.94 16.25 2.20
CA ILE A 617 -4.37 15.99 2.30
C ILE A 617 -5.17 16.56 1.12
N SER A 618 -4.51 17.12 0.11
CA SER A 618 -5.17 17.69 -1.07
C SER A 618 -5.99 16.68 -1.86
N ASP A 619 -5.66 15.37 -1.75
CA ASP A 619 -6.38 14.26 -2.36
C ASP A 619 -7.08 13.39 -1.30
N ILE A 620 -7.79 13.99 -0.35
CA ILE A 620 -8.74 13.21 0.44
C ILE A 620 -9.79 12.71 -0.54
N ARG A 621 -9.63 11.45 -0.99
CA ARG A 621 -10.67 10.77 -1.76
C ARG A 621 -11.86 10.61 -0.85
N GLU A 622 -12.82 11.50 -0.96
CA GLU A 622 -14.05 11.40 -0.21
C GLU A 622 -14.80 10.15 -0.67
N CYS A 623 -14.85 9.18 0.23
CA CYS A 623 -15.81 8.10 0.10
C CYS A 623 -17.18 8.71 0.41
N HIS A 624 -18.00 8.95 -0.62
CA HIS A 624 -19.37 9.36 -0.40
C HIS A 624 -20.13 8.25 0.34
N LYS A 625 -20.56 8.55 1.56
CA LYS A 625 -21.29 7.61 2.41
C LYS A 625 -22.78 7.90 2.32
N LEU A 626 -23.51 7.08 1.59
CA LEU A 626 -24.96 7.17 1.51
C LEU A 626 -25.58 6.54 2.76
N LYS A 627 -25.95 7.36 3.73
CA LYS A 627 -26.61 6.96 4.98
C LYS A 627 -28.12 7.28 4.92
N GLY A 628 -28.99 6.42 5.48
CA GLY A 628 -30.43 6.68 5.57
C GLY A 628 -31.31 5.50 5.22
N GLY A 629 -30.78 4.30 5.15
CA GLY A 629 -31.51 3.05 5.08
C GLY A 629 -31.88 2.54 6.47
N GLU A 630 -33.08 2.00 6.60
CA GLU A 630 -33.56 1.49 7.88
C GLU A 630 -32.95 0.16 8.30
N ASN A 631 -32.38 -0.64 7.37
CA ASN A 631 -31.72 -1.95 7.64
C ASN A 631 -30.85 -2.33 6.45
N GLY A 632 -29.94 -3.25 6.60
CA GLY A 632 -28.89 -3.72 5.69
C GLY A 632 -29.14 -3.57 4.18
N PHE A 633 -28.05 -3.31 3.44
CA PHE A 633 -28.08 -3.24 1.98
C PHE A 633 -27.38 -4.45 1.38
N HIS A 634 -28.12 -5.29 0.66
CA HIS A 634 -27.56 -6.44 -0.04
C HIS A 634 -26.91 -6.11 -1.38
N TYR A 635 -27.38 -5.06 -2.04
CA TYR A 635 -27.00 -4.74 -3.39
C TYR A 635 -27.05 -3.23 -3.66
N ALA A 636 -26.10 -2.74 -4.42
CA ALA A 636 -26.11 -1.38 -4.91
C ALA A 636 -25.56 -1.31 -6.35
N SER A 637 -26.16 -0.52 -7.23
CA SER A 637 -25.68 -0.32 -8.60
C SER A 637 -25.94 1.10 -9.10
N PHE A 638 -25.08 1.60 -9.99
CA PHE A 638 -25.21 2.92 -10.61
C PHE A 638 -26.31 2.97 -11.66
N SER A 639 -26.87 4.17 -11.86
CA SER A 639 -27.63 4.50 -13.05
C SER A 639 -26.70 4.64 -14.28
N PRO A 640 -27.24 4.44 -15.52
CA PRO A 640 -26.40 4.56 -16.73
C PRO A 640 -25.75 5.93 -16.92
N ASP A 641 -26.35 7.00 -16.38
CA ASP A 641 -25.84 8.38 -16.43
C ASP A 641 -24.90 8.77 -15.30
N ASN A 642 -24.56 7.83 -14.39
CA ASN A 642 -23.68 8.01 -13.22
C ASN A 642 -24.19 9.04 -12.17
N LYS A 643 -25.48 9.44 -12.21
CA LYS A 643 -26.00 10.44 -11.26
C LYS A 643 -26.66 9.81 -10.03
N TYR A 644 -27.16 8.59 -10.18
CA TYR A 644 -27.95 7.92 -9.15
C TYR A 644 -27.36 6.54 -8.81
N VAL A 645 -27.71 6.07 -7.61
CA VAL A 645 -27.51 4.69 -7.18
C VAL A 645 -28.85 4.10 -6.78
N VAL A 646 -29.13 2.87 -7.18
CA VAL A 646 -30.25 2.08 -6.66
C VAL A 646 -29.74 1.01 -5.71
N SER A 647 -30.44 0.80 -4.59
CA SER A 647 -30.09 -0.21 -3.61
C SER A 647 -31.28 -1.09 -3.23
N ALA A 648 -30.97 -2.34 -2.90
CA ALA A 648 -31.92 -3.32 -2.39
C ALA A 648 -31.70 -3.49 -0.88
N CYS A 649 -32.78 -3.38 -0.09
CA CYS A 649 -32.74 -3.31 1.38
C CYS A 649 -33.33 -4.58 2.02
N ASP A 650 -32.88 -4.90 3.24
CA ASP A 650 -33.37 -6.01 4.03
C ASP A 650 -34.88 -5.96 4.35
N ASN A 651 -35.43 -4.75 4.50
CA ASN A 651 -36.85 -4.56 4.76
C ASN A 651 -37.74 -4.65 3.51
N GLY A 652 -37.18 -5.09 2.37
CA GLY A 652 -37.90 -5.20 1.10
C GLY A 652 -38.06 -3.90 0.34
N ALA A 653 -37.57 -2.79 0.85
CA ALA A 653 -37.57 -1.52 0.12
C ALA A 653 -36.48 -1.51 -0.96
N VAL A 654 -36.74 -0.79 -2.05
CA VAL A 654 -35.73 -0.43 -3.05
C VAL A 654 -35.55 1.08 -2.97
N CYS A 655 -34.31 1.53 -2.69
CA CYS A 655 -34.03 2.96 -2.50
C CYS A 655 -33.29 3.54 -3.70
N LEU A 656 -33.70 4.71 -4.13
CA LEU A 656 -32.99 5.50 -5.14
C LEU A 656 -32.31 6.69 -4.48
N TRP A 657 -31.01 6.83 -4.75
CA TRP A 657 -30.13 7.82 -4.14
C TRP A 657 -29.63 8.81 -5.18
N ASP A 658 -29.56 10.09 -4.82
CA ASP A 658 -28.82 11.10 -5.56
C ASP A 658 -27.40 11.17 -5.01
N ILE A 659 -26.39 10.95 -5.87
CA ILE A 659 -24.98 10.90 -5.48
C ILE A 659 -24.50 12.29 -5.05
N ARG A 660 -24.88 13.35 -5.78
CA ARG A 660 -24.43 14.72 -5.49
C ARG A 660 -25.03 15.27 -4.19
N GLN A 661 -26.32 14.94 -3.93
CA GLN A 661 -27.03 15.40 -2.74
C GLN A 661 -26.85 14.47 -1.54
N ASN A 662 -26.17 13.34 -1.75
CA ASN A 662 -25.89 12.33 -0.71
C ASN A 662 -27.15 11.88 0.08
N ARG A 663 -28.31 11.78 -0.57
CA ARG A 663 -29.59 11.46 0.07
C ARG A 663 -30.47 10.52 -0.75
N VAL A 664 -31.39 9.83 -0.04
CA VAL A 664 -32.46 9.05 -0.66
C VAL A 664 -33.47 10.02 -1.29
N ILE A 665 -33.69 9.88 -2.59
CA ILE A 665 -34.73 10.66 -3.29
C ILE A 665 -36.06 9.88 -3.44
N LYS A 666 -35.98 8.53 -3.42
CA LYS A 666 -37.20 7.69 -3.48
C LYS A 666 -37.02 6.40 -2.67
N ARG A 667 -38.12 6.00 -2.03
CA ARG A 667 -38.23 4.70 -1.35
C ARG A 667 -39.42 3.94 -1.96
N MET A 668 -39.12 2.87 -2.68
CA MET A 668 -40.08 2.05 -3.40
C MET A 668 -40.39 0.82 -2.54
N LYS A 669 -41.63 0.72 -2.07
CA LYS A 669 -42.14 -0.38 -1.24
C LYS A 669 -43.04 -1.29 -2.05
N GLY A 670 -42.84 -2.60 -2.05
CA GLY A 670 -43.65 -3.57 -2.79
C GLY A 670 -43.26 -5.01 -2.61
N HIS A 671 -42.03 -5.25 -2.17
CA HIS A 671 -41.61 -6.55 -1.67
C HIS A 671 -41.98 -6.70 -0.19
N ASN A 672 -42.39 -7.92 0.19
CA ASN A 672 -42.82 -8.23 1.56
C ASN A 672 -41.69 -8.69 2.48
N ILE A 673 -40.53 -9.08 1.90
CA ILE A 673 -39.33 -9.57 2.57
C ILE A 673 -38.13 -8.97 1.86
N SER A 674 -36.95 -9.13 2.39
CA SER A 674 -35.67 -8.61 1.92
C SER A 674 -35.53 -8.60 0.38
N ALA A 675 -35.21 -7.45 -0.18
CA ALA A 675 -34.81 -7.31 -1.58
C ALA A 675 -33.31 -7.67 -1.72
N TYR A 676 -32.97 -8.56 -2.66
CA TYR A 676 -31.62 -9.08 -2.86
C TYR A 676 -30.82 -8.34 -3.95
N SER A 677 -31.51 -7.85 -4.97
CA SER A 677 -30.88 -7.06 -6.03
C SER A 677 -31.80 -5.98 -6.58
N ALA A 678 -31.19 -4.91 -7.07
CA ALA A 678 -31.89 -3.87 -7.80
C ALA A 678 -30.95 -3.29 -8.88
N THR A 679 -31.43 -3.21 -10.13
CA THR A 679 -30.64 -2.72 -11.26
C THR A 679 -31.50 -1.85 -12.20
N PHE A 680 -30.86 -0.87 -12.85
CA PHE A 680 -31.51 -0.04 -13.86
C PHE A 680 -31.65 -0.74 -15.20
N SER A 681 -32.65 -0.33 -15.98
CA SER A 681 -32.68 -0.58 -17.44
C SER A 681 -31.58 0.22 -18.15
N PRO A 682 -31.11 -0.21 -19.33
CA PRO A 682 -30.03 0.48 -20.06
C PRO A 682 -30.37 1.95 -20.41
N ASP A 683 -31.65 2.29 -20.57
CA ASP A 683 -32.15 3.65 -20.79
C ASP A 683 -32.34 4.46 -19.51
N GLY A 684 -32.10 3.86 -18.33
CA GLY A 684 -32.28 4.49 -17.03
C GLY A 684 -33.72 4.75 -16.58
N LYS A 685 -34.72 4.40 -17.37
CA LYS A 685 -36.15 4.76 -17.10
C LYS A 685 -36.83 3.77 -16.17
N LYS A 686 -36.41 2.53 -16.13
CA LYS A 686 -36.99 1.47 -15.29
C LYS A 686 -35.91 0.92 -14.32
N ILE A 687 -36.41 0.36 -13.23
CA ILE A 687 -35.61 -0.40 -12.27
C ILE A 687 -36.25 -1.79 -12.13
N VAL A 688 -35.45 -2.84 -12.08
CA VAL A 688 -35.92 -4.19 -11.75
C VAL A 688 -35.30 -4.64 -10.43
N SER A 689 -36.09 -5.23 -9.54
CA SER A 689 -35.69 -5.75 -8.25
C SER A 689 -36.08 -7.21 -8.05
N ALA A 690 -35.26 -7.96 -7.32
CA ALA A 690 -35.50 -9.35 -6.97
C ALA A 690 -35.52 -9.51 -5.44
N SER A 691 -36.32 -10.43 -4.93
CA SER A 691 -36.54 -10.59 -3.49
C SER A 691 -36.71 -12.05 -3.03
N LEU A 692 -36.46 -12.26 -1.73
CA LEU A 692 -36.80 -13.47 -1.01
C LEU A 692 -38.30 -13.81 -1.09
N ASP A 693 -39.16 -12.81 -1.36
CA ASP A 693 -40.63 -13.01 -1.55
C ASP A 693 -40.99 -13.75 -2.84
N LYS A 694 -40.00 -14.30 -3.55
CA LYS A 694 -40.13 -15.09 -4.79
C LYS A 694 -40.56 -14.30 -6.01
N ASN A 695 -40.61 -12.97 -5.92
CA ASN A 695 -41.08 -12.11 -6.98
C ASN A 695 -39.97 -11.21 -7.52
N VAL A 696 -40.17 -10.79 -8.75
CA VAL A 696 -39.43 -9.70 -9.39
C VAL A 696 -40.42 -8.53 -9.59
N ILE A 697 -39.98 -7.33 -9.25
CA ILE A 697 -40.83 -6.13 -9.45
C ILE A 697 -40.07 -5.17 -10.40
N VAL A 698 -40.87 -4.62 -11.36
CA VAL A 698 -40.41 -3.58 -12.26
C VAL A 698 -41.00 -2.25 -11.79
N TRP A 699 -40.14 -1.25 -11.68
CA TRP A 699 -40.45 0.08 -11.17
C TRP A 699 -40.20 1.14 -12.25
N ASP A 700 -40.97 2.21 -12.25
CA ASP A 700 -40.66 3.43 -12.98
C ASP A 700 -39.61 4.23 -12.16
N ALA A 701 -38.43 4.49 -12.73
CA ALA A 701 -37.36 5.16 -12.04
C ALA A 701 -37.68 6.62 -11.73
N ASN A 702 -38.47 7.31 -12.58
CA ASN A 702 -38.78 8.71 -12.40
C ASN A 702 -39.89 8.96 -11.36
N THR A 703 -40.87 8.06 -11.26
CA THR A 703 -41.98 8.22 -10.32
C THR A 703 -41.82 7.38 -9.05
N GLY A 704 -41.01 6.30 -9.10
CA GLY A 704 -40.85 5.30 -8.03
C GLY A 704 -42.07 4.38 -7.90
N LYS A 705 -43.03 4.42 -8.83
CA LYS A 705 -44.22 3.56 -8.80
C LYS A 705 -43.92 2.18 -9.37
N GLN A 706 -44.59 1.17 -8.80
CA GLN A 706 -44.53 -0.19 -9.33
C GLN A 706 -45.27 -0.21 -10.71
N ILE A 707 -44.56 -0.68 -11.74
CA ILE A 707 -45.10 -0.95 -13.06
C ILE A 707 -45.74 -2.33 -13.10
N GLN A 708 -44.98 -3.37 -12.70
CA GLN A 708 -45.38 -4.75 -12.78
C GLN A 708 -44.71 -5.63 -11.72
N LYS A 709 -45.44 -6.64 -11.27
CA LYS A 709 -44.90 -7.72 -10.40
C LYS A 709 -44.90 -9.03 -11.19
N LEU A 710 -43.69 -9.54 -11.47
CA LEU A 710 -43.49 -10.78 -12.21
C LEU A 710 -43.44 -11.93 -11.23
N LYS A 711 -44.33 -12.89 -11.39
CA LYS A 711 -44.44 -14.09 -10.55
C LYS A 711 -43.98 -15.33 -11.33
N GLY A 712 -43.71 -16.44 -10.61
CA GLY A 712 -43.41 -17.71 -11.26
C GLY A 712 -42.35 -18.51 -10.53
N HIS A 713 -41.38 -17.86 -9.92
CA HIS A 713 -40.38 -18.57 -9.10
C HIS A 713 -41.02 -19.20 -7.86
N THR A 714 -40.53 -20.39 -7.51
CA THR A 714 -41.05 -21.15 -6.34
C THR A 714 -40.23 -20.90 -5.06
N LYS A 715 -38.98 -20.40 -5.22
CA LYS A 715 -38.12 -20.01 -4.12
C LYS A 715 -37.59 -18.57 -4.30
N ALA A 716 -36.77 -18.11 -3.38
CA ALA A 716 -36.16 -16.79 -3.39
C ALA A 716 -35.52 -16.42 -4.73
N VAL A 717 -35.71 -15.20 -5.19
CA VAL A 717 -35.06 -14.66 -6.38
C VAL A 717 -33.84 -13.84 -5.95
N THR A 718 -32.67 -14.26 -6.42
CA THR A 718 -31.39 -13.70 -6.01
C THR A 718 -30.98 -12.50 -6.85
N ARG A 719 -31.27 -12.55 -8.16
CA ARG A 719 -30.87 -11.49 -9.09
C ARG A 719 -31.89 -11.31 -10.21
N ALA A 720 -32.11 -10.06 -10.58
CA ALA A 720 -32.88 -9.70 -11.77
C ALA A 720 -32.16 -8.58 -12.51
N LEU A 721 -32.12 -8.65 -13.83
CA LEU A 721 -31.48 -7.65 -14.68
C LEU A 721 -32.10 -7.56 -16.08
N PHE A 722 -31.97 -6.41 -16.72
CA PHE A 722 -32.33 -6.20 -18.10
C PHE A 722 -31.26 -6.75 -19.05
N SER A 723 -31.66 -7.18 -20.24
CA SER A 723 -30.73 -7.42 -21.35
C SER A 723 -30.09 -6.10 -21.81
N PRO A 724 -28.89 -6.13 -22.43
CA PRO A 724 -28.21 -4.90 -22.88
C PRO A 724 -29.00 -4.06 -23.88
N ASP A 725 -29.90 -4.68 -24.67
CA ASP A 725 -30.83 -4.03 -25.58
C ASP A 725 -32.09 -3.49 -24.91
N GLY A 726 -32.29 -3.75 -23.59
CA GLY A 726 -33.45 -3.33 -22.82
C GLY A 726 -34.77 -4.13 -23.09
N ASN A 727 -34.74 -5.10 -24.01
CA ASN A 727 -35.93 -5.78 -24.48
C ASN A 727 -36.38 -6.98 -23.63
N LYS A 728 -35.48 -7.51 -22.79
CA LYS A 728 -35.77 -8.69 -21.95
C LYS A 728 -35.37 -8.43 -20.50
N ILE A 729 -36.02 -9.13 -19.60
CA ILE A 729 -35.68 -9.22 -18.17
C ILE A 729 -35.34 -10.66 -17.88
N ALA A 730 -34.21 -10.92 -17.21
CA ALA A 730 -33.88 -12.25 -16.72
C ALA A 730 -33.83 -12.25 -15.18
N SER A 731 -34.28 -13.32 -14.57
CA SER A 731 -34.21 -13.54 -13.12
C SER A 731 -33.67 -14.90 -12.77
N ALA A 732 -32.91 -14.96 -11.66
CA ALA A 732 -32.28 -16.16 -11.12
C ALA A 732 -32.85 -16.47 -9.74
N SER A 733 -33.05 -17.77 -9.44
CA SER A 733 -33.68 -18.16 -8.18
C SER A 733 -33.02 -19.38 -7.52
N TRP A 734 -33.27 -19.49 -6.24
CA TRP A 734 -32.92 -20.68 -5.45
C TRP A 734 -33.72 -21.94 -5.87
N ASP A 735 -34.70 -21.80 -6.75
CA ASP A 735 -35.39 -22.95 -7.33
C ASP A 735 -34.59 -23.65 -8.46
N GLY A 736 -33.38 -23.22 -8.72
CA GLY A 736 -32.49 -23.78 -9.76
C GLY A 736 -32.79 -23.26 -11.17
N THR A 737 -33.73 -22.34 -11.33
CA THR A 737 -34.17 -21.86 -12.64
C THR A 737 -33.74 -20.41 -12.94
N ILE A 738 -33.62 -20.14 -14.23
CA ILE A 738 -33.59 -18.77 -14.79
C ILE A 738 -34.91 -18.55 -15.54
N ARG A 739 -35.61 -17.45 -15.28
CA ARG A 739 -36.77 -17.05 -16.02
C ARG A 739 -36.48 -15.82 -16.83
N MET A 740 -37.03 -15.77 -18.04
CA MET A 740 -36.87 -14.67 -18.95
C MET A 740 -38.24 -14.10 -19.30
N PHE A 741 -38.36 -12.78 -19.25
CA PHE A 741 -39.60 -12.04 -19.54
C PHE A 741 -39.37 -11.00 -20.63
N ASP A 742 -40.39 -10.67 -21.39
CA ASP A 742 -40.41 -9.51 -22.29
C ASP A 742 -40.45 -8.24 -21.45
N ALA A 743 -39.60 -7.25 -21.72
CA ALA A 743 -39.54 -6.02 -20.91
C ALA A 743 -40.61 -4.97 -21.25
N HIS A 744 -41.42 -5.16 -22.32
CA HIS A 744 -42.50 -4.25 -22.74
C HIS A 744 -43.85 -4.74 -22.25
N ASN A 745 -44.18 -6.03 -22.51
CA ASN A 745 -45.49 -6.61 -22.15
C ASN A 745 -45.43 -7.50 -20.89
N PHE A 746 -44.23 -7.77 -20.36
CA PHE A 746 -43.98 -8.53 -19.13
C PHE A 746 -44.42 -10.00 -19.18
N LYS A 747 -44.68 -10.55 -20.37
CA LYS A 747 -44.98 -11.97 -20.55
C LYS A 747 -43.72 -12.83 -20.34
N GLU A 748 -43.88 -13.98 -19.72
CA GLU A 748 -42.78 -14.95 -19.59
C GLU A 748 -42.46 -15.54 -20.97
N LEU A 749 -41.22 -15.39 -21.37
CA LEU A 749 -40.69 -15.88 -22.63
C LEU A 749 -40.15 -17.31 -22.51
N ARG A 750 -39.49 -17.60 -21.37
CA ARG A 750 -38.79 -18.88 -21.19
C ARG A 750 -38.45 -19.15 -19.73
N VAL A 751 -38.47 -20.43 -19.38
CA VAL A 751 -37.89 -20.98 -18.16
C VAL A 751 -36.71 -21.89 -18.53
N ILE A 752 -35.56 -21.71 -17.91
CA ILE A 752 -34.37 -22.53 -18.11
C ILE A 752 -34.10 -23.25 -16.77
N SER A 753 -34.17 -24.58 -16.76
CA SER A 753 -33.70 -25.39 -15.63
C SER A 753 -32.17 -25.36 -15.62
N ALA A 754 -31.63 -24.36 -14.92
CA ALA A 754 -30.25 -23.97 -15.09
C ALA A 754 -29.27 -24.83 -14.28
N HIS A 755 -29.61 -25.14 -13.04
CA HIS A 755 -28.73 -25.83 -12.10
C HIS A 755 -29.52 -26.78 -11.21
N ILE A 756 -28.84 -27.77 -10.64
CA ILE A 756 -29.41 -28.72 -9.67
C ILE A 756 -29.58 -28.16 -8.28
N ASP A 757 -28.90 -27.04 -7.99
CA ASP A 757 -28.98 -26.28 -6.75
C ASP A 757 -29.24 -24.80 -7.04
N LYS A 758 -29.25 -23.96 -6.02
CA LYS A 758 -29.55 -22.52 -6.07
C LYS A 758 -28.77 -21.79 -7.15
N VAL A 759 -29.45 -21.04 -8.03
CA VAL A 759 -28.79 -20.06 -8.89
C VAL A 759 -28.54 -18.80 -8.07
N LEU A 760 -27.28 -18.42 -7.93
CA LEU A 760 -26.85 -17.32 -7.07
C LEU A 760 -26.70 -16.01 -7.85
N SER A 761 -26.23 -16.07 -9.10
CA SER A 761 -26.02 -14.88 -9.93
C SER A 761 -26.21 -15.21 -11.42
N ILE A 762 -26.58 -14.17 -12.19
CA ILE A 762 -26.66 -14.20 -13.65
C ILE A 762 -26.03 -12.94 -14.25
N SER A 763 -25.57 -13.06 -15.48
CA SER A 763 -25.03 -11.92 -16.26
C SER A 763 -25.30 -12.14 -17.74
N PHE A 764 -25.79 -11.11 -18.45
CA PHE A 764 -25.85 -11.14 -19.92
C PHE A 764 -24.47 -10.88 -20.54
N SER A 765 -24.22 -11.50 -21.69
CA SER A 765 -23.09 -11.06 -22.53
C SER A 765 -23.38 -9.66 -23.08
N PRO A 766 -22.37 -8.83 -23.42
CA PRO A 766 -22.57 -7.49 -23.97
C PRO A 766 -23.41 -7.48 -25.26
N SER A 767 -23.36 -8.55 -26.04
CA SER A 767 -24.15 -8.74 -27.24
C SER A 767 -25.62 -9.14 -26.97
N GLY A 768 -26.01 -9.42 -25.72
CA GLY A 768 -27.33 -9.95 -25.39
C GLY A 768 -27.62 -11.38 -25.86
N LYS A 769 -26.69 -12.04 -26.59
CA LYS A 769 -26.91 -13.38 -27.19
C LYS A 769 -26.81 -14.50 -26.16
N TYR A 770 -26.04 -14.31 -25.08
CA TYR A 770 -25.78 -15.31 -24.07
C TYR A 770 -26.11 -14.77 -22.69
N ILE A 771 -26.46 -15.68 -21.77
CA ILE A 771 -26.57 -15.42 -20.34
C ILE A 771 -25.75 -16.46 -19.58
N ALA A 772 -24.90 -16.01 -18.66
CA ALA A 772 -24.15 -16.87 -17.76
C ALA A 772 -24.88 -16.97 -16.42
N SER A 773 -24.82 -18.15 -15.79
CA SER A 773 -25.37 -18.42 -14.46
C SER A 773 -24.34 -19.08 -13.57
N SER A 774 -24.30 -18.70 -12.29
CA SER A 774 -23.47 -19.32 -11.27
C SER A 774 -24.35 -19.90 -10.14
N SER A 775 -23.85 -20.99 -9.52
CA SER A 775 -24.67 -21.78 -8.60
C SER A 775 -23.93 -22.28 -7.35
N SER A 776 -24.72 -22.65 -6.34
CA SER A 776 -24.27 -23.41 -5.19
C SER A 776 -23.77 -24.81 -5.57
N ASP A 777 -24.13 -25.33 -6.75
CA ASP A 777 -23.61 -26.61 -7.27
C ASP A 777 -22.15 -26.52 -7.73
N LYS A 778 -21.46 -25.37 -7.48
CA LYS A 778 -20.05 -25.10 -7.76
C LYS A 778 -19.73 -24.91 -9.24
N THR A 779 -20.72 -24.87 -10.11
CA THR A 779 -20.58 -24.76 -11.56
C THR A 779 -21.03 -23.40 -12.09
N VAL A 780 -20.53 -23.05 -13.27
CA VAL A 780 -21.01 -21.93 -14.08
C VAL A 780 -21.47 -22.45 -15.43
N ARG A 781 -22.62 -22.00 -15.89
CA ARG A 781 -23.18 -22.39 -17.20
C ARG A 781 -23.52 -21.18 -18.01
N VAL A 782 -23.32 -21.30 -19.33
CA VAL A 782 -23.68 -20.24 -20.30
C VAL A 782 -24.76 -20.78 -21.24
N TRP A 783 -25.79 -19.98 -21.41
CA TRP A 783 -27.00 -20.33 -22.13
C TRP A 783 -27.18 -19.41 -23.33
N ASN A 784 -27.66 -19.92 -24.44
CA ASN A 784 -28.13 -19.13 -25.56
C ASN A 784 -29.51 -18.53 -25.19
N VAL A 785 -29.62 -17.22 -25.28
CA VAL A 785 -30.85 -16.48 -24.90
C VAL A 785 -32.02 -16.79 -25.83
N LYS A 786 -31.77 -17.08 -27.15
CA LYS A 786 -32.78 -17.34 -28.15
C LYS A 786 -33.48 -18.71 -27.99
N ASP A 787 -32.73 -19.76 -27.71
CA ASP A 787 -33.26 -21.13 -27.64
C ASP A 787 -33.16 -21.77 -26.25
N GLY A 788 -32.46 -21.16 -25.30
CA GLY A 788 -32.29 -21.69 -23.94
C GLY A 788 -31.31 -22.89 -23.82
N ARG A 789 -30.57 -23.20 -24.90
CA ARG A 789 -29.61 -24.32 -24.91
C ARG A 789 -28.33 -23.93 -24.19
N ILE A 790 -27.72 -24.94 -23.52
CA ILE A 790 -26.43 -24.76 -22.89
C ILE A 790 -25.34 -24.65 -23.97
N VAL A 791 -24.50 -23.63 -23.87
CA VAL A 791 -23.35 -23.38 -24.79
C VAL A 791 -22.04 -23.75 -24.13
N LEU A 792 -21.94 -23.52 -22.80
CA LEU A 792 -20.71 -23.72 -22.05
C LEU A 792 -21.03 -24.18 -20.63
N HIS A 793 -20.24 -25.14 -20.15
CA HIS A 793 -20.23 -25.63 -18.79
C HIS A 793 -18.80 -25.46 -18.25
N LEU A 794 -18.64 -24.78 -17.13
CA LEU A 794 -17.36 -24.53 -16.48
C LEU A 794 -17.38 -25.18 -15.10
N ASP A 795 -16.49 -26.12 -14.91
CA ASP A 795 -16.22 -26.83 -13.66
C ASP A 795 -14.84 -26.43 -13.12
N GLY A 796 -14.63 -26.59 -11.83
CA GLY A 796 -13.32 -26.37 -11.24
C GLY A 796 -13.34 -25.65 -9.90
N HIS A 797 -14.38 -24.86 -9.60
CA HIS A 797 -14.54 -24.28 -8.28
C HIS A 797 -14.80 -25.35 -7.22
N ARG A 798 -14.21 -25.18 -6.02
CA ARG A 798 -14.40 -26.13 -4.89
C ARG A 798 -15.51 -25.69 -3.94
N GLY A 799 -16.00 -24.47 -4.06
CA GLY A 799 -17.10 -23.88 -3.27
C GLY A 799 -18.18 -23.31 -4.16
N ALA A 800 -19.28 -22.83 -3.56
CA ALA A 800 -20.37 -22.16 -4.24
C ALA A 800 -19.86 -21.01 -5.10
N VAL A 801 -20.32 -20.89 -6.35
CA VAL A 801 -19.97 -19.75 -7.21
C VAL A 801 -21.02 -18.66 -7.01
N VAL A 802 -20.63 -17.61 -6.28
CA VAL A 802 -21.56 -16.57 -5.79
C VAL A 802 -21.83 -15.49 -6.85
N SER A 803 -20.85 -15.18 -7.67
CA SER A 803 -20.96 -14.14 -8.70
C SER A 803 -20.41 -14.60 -10.03
N VAL A 804 -21.04 -14.15 -11.12
CA VAL A 804 -20.58 -14.33 -12.49
C VAL A 804 -20.78 -13.05 -13.29
N SER A 805 -19.79 -12.68 -14.10
CA SER A 805 -19.91 -11.58 -15.08
C SER A 805 -19.15 -11.86 -16.36
N PHE A 806 -19.61 -11.29 -17.49
CA PHE A 806 -18.85 -11.27 -18.74
C PHE A 806 -17.85 -10.11 -18.74
N SER A 807 -16.73 -10.29 -19.46
CA SER A 807 -15.88 -9.16 -19.84
C SER A 807 -16.64 -8.20 -20.78
N PRO A 808 -16.27 -6.92 -20.85
CA PRO A 808 -16.87 -5.96 -21.79
C PRO A 808 -16.74 -6.37 -23.26
N SER A 809 -15.69 -7.13 -23.61
CA SER A 809 -15.51 -7.76 -24.94
C SER A 809 -16.41 -8.97 -25.16
N GLY A 810 -16.90 -9.61 -24.09
CA GLY A 810 -17.76 -10.81 -24.15
C GLY A 810 -17.02 -12.11 -24.46
N ASP A 811 -15.69 -12.12 -24.47
CA ASP A 811 -14.83 -13.28 -24.72
C ASP A 811 -14.38 -14.01 -23.46
N LYS A 812 -14.42 -13.31 -22.29
CA LYS A 812 -14.03 -13.88 -21.00
C LYS A 812 -15.22 -13.91 -20.03
N ILE A 813 -15.15 -14.84 -19.09
CA ILE A 813 -16.12 -14.97 -17.99
C ILE A 813 -15.34 -14.87 -16.68
N LEU A 814 -15.82 -14.00 -15.79
CA LEU A 814 -15.29 -13.80 -14.45
C LEU A 814 -16.21 -14.47 -13.44
N THR A 815 -15.64 -15.19 -12.47
CA THR A 815 -16.39 -15.90 -11.44
C THR A 815 -15.79 -15.63 -10.07
N ALA A 816 -16.62 -15.47 -9.05
CA ALA A 816 -16.22 -15.35 -7.65
C ALA A 816 -16.86 -16.47 -6.84
N SER A 817 -16.09 -17.07 -5.94
CA SER A 817 -16.51 -18.27 -5.19
C SER A 817 -16.16 -18.21 -3.71
N SER A 818 -16.96 -18.94 -2.91
CA SER A 818 -16.66 -19.22 -1.51
C SER A 818 -15.40 -20.08 -1.33
N ASP A 819 -14.80 -20.62 -2.40
CA ASP A 819 -13.50 -21.27 -2.35
C ASP A 819 -12.32 -20.30 -2.24
N ARG A 820 -12.57 -19.02 -2.01
CA ARG A 820 -11.61 -17.92 -1.86
C ARG A 820 -10.89 -17.55 -3.17
N THR A 821 -11.47 -17.93 -4.33
CA THR A 821 -10.86 -17.59 -5.61
C THR A 821 -11.78 -16.75 -6.47
N VAL A 822 -11.15 -15.84 -7.23
CA VAL A 822 -11.72 -15.20 -8.42
C VAL A 822 -11.03 -15.85 -9.62
N ARG A 823 -11.80 -16.33 -10.59
CA ARG A 823 -11.26 -16.99 -11.78
C ARG A 823 -11.73 -16.32 -13.06
N ILE A 824 -10.85 -16.31 -14.04
CA ILE A 824 -11.12 -15.81 -15.39
C ILE A 824 -11.07 -17.00 -16.33
N TRP A 825 -12.12 -17.15 -17.13
CA TRP A 825 -12.26 -18.23 -18.09
C TRP A 825 -12.35 -17.67 -19.49
N ASP A 826 -11.69 -18.30 -20.45
CA ASP A 826 -11.86 -18.01 -21.87
C ASP A 826 -13.09 -18.76 -22.39
N LYS A 827 -14.02 -18.02 -22.96
CA LYS A 827 -15.28 -18.59 -23.47
C LYS A 827 -15.06 -19.53 -24.64
N ASN A 828 -14.08 -19.26 -25.51
CA ASN A 828 -13.84 -19.99 -26.74
C ASN A 828 -13.05 -21.29 -26.48
N SER A 829 -11.95 -21.20 -25.75
CA SER A 829 -11.13 -22.38 -25.40
C SER A 829 -11.70 -23.18 -24.22
N LYS A 830 -12.69 -22.62 -23.48
CA LYS A 830 -13.33 -23.25 -22.30
C LYS A 830 -12.34 -23.48 -21.14
N ARG A 831 -11.20 -22.81 -21.11
CA ARG A 831 -10.13 -23.01 -20.13
C ARG A 831 -10.07 -21.87 -19.12
N GLU A 832 -9.65 -22.19 -17.90
CA GLU A 832 -9.24 -21.20 -16.92
C GLU A 832 -7.96 -20.49 -17.42
N ILE A 833 -8.01 -19.15 -17.53
CA ILE A 833 -6.89 -18.33 -17.97
C ILE A 833 -6.10 -17.82 -16.75
N SER A 834 -6.82 -17.43 -15.70
CA SER A 834 -6.22 -16.83 -14.51
C SER A 834 -7.01 -17.17 -13.26
N ARG A 835 -6.29 -17.29 -12.15
CA ARG A 835 -6.82 -17.55 -10.81
C ARG A 835 -6.21 -16.59 -9.80
N ILE A 836 -7.04 -15.79 -9.18
CA ILE A 836 -6.67 -14.88 -8.10
C ILE A 836 -7.16 -15.48 -6.78
N THR A 837 -6.25 -15.66 -5.82
CA THR A 837 -6.59 -16.19 -4.49
C THR A 837 -6.67 -15.05 -3.49
N ILE A 838 -7.78 -14.97 -2.75
CA ILE A 838 -8.06 -13.94 -1.74
C ILE A 838 -8.06 -14.60 -0.35
N SER A 839 -7.84 -13.79 0.69
CA SER A 839 -7.71 -14.28 2.07
C SER A 839 -8.96 -14.97 2.60
N ASN A 840 -10.16 -14.60 2.12
CA ASN A 840 -11.43 -15.11 2.58
C ASN A 840 -12.42 -15.35 1.43
N GLU A 841 -13.63 -15.86 1.72
CA GLU A 841 -14.70 -16.11 0.75
C GLU A 841 -15.02 -14.86 -0.06
N VAL A 842 -15.21 -15.02 -1.37
CA VAL A 842 -15.48 -13.90 -2.29
C VAL A 842 -16.97 -13.83 -2.60
N TYR A 843 -17.59 -12.68 -2.32
CA TYR A 843 -19.02 -12.47 -2.56
C TYR A 843 -19.35 -11.93 -3.92
N CYS A 844 -18.53 -11.02 -4.44
CA CYS A 844 -18.77 -10.38 -5.72
C CYS A 844 -17.44 -10.14 -6.45
N ALA A 845 -17.47 -10.26 -7.78
CA ALA A 845 -16.41 -9.75 -8.64
C ALA A 845 -17.02 -9.21 -9.94
N SER A 846 -16.52 -8.05 -10.40
CA SER A 846 -16.98 -7.41 -11.63
C SER A 846 -15.83 -6.73 -12.38
N TYR A 847 -15.93 -6.67 -13.72
CA TYR A 847 -14.99 -5.92 -14.55
C TYR A 847 -15.26 -4.41 -14.50
N SER A 848 -14.22 -3.62 -14.73
CA SER A 848 -14.36 -2.22 -15.16
C SER A 848 -14.92 -2.14 -16.58
N PRO A 849 -15.58 -1.04 -16.97
CA PRO A 849 -16.15 -0.89 -18.31
C PRO A 849 -15.16 -1.02 -19.46
N ASP A 850 -13.90 -0.66 -19.22
CA ASP A 850 -12.80 -0.80 -20.19
C ASP A 850 -12.15 -2.20 -20.18
N GLY A 851 -12.55 -3.07 -19.24
CA GLY A 851 -12.02 -4.42 -19.09
C GLY A 851 -10.60 -4.52 -18.52
N LYS A 852 -9.99 -3.42 -18.09
CA LYS A 852 -8.61 -3.40 -17.56
C LYS A 852 -8.53 -3.86 -16.11
N TYR A 853 -9.58 -3.60 -15.33
CA TYR A 853 -9.59 -3.88 -13.89
C TYR A 853 -10.71 -4.83 -13.49
N ILE A 854 -10.51 -5.49 -12.37
CA ILE A 854 -11.50 -6.29 -11.67
C ILE A 854 -11.62 -5.74 -10.25
N VAL A 855 -12.83 -5.49 -9.78
CA VAL A 855 -13.10 -5.23 -8.37
C VAL A 855 -13.73 -6.46 -7.74
N ALA A 856 -13.24 -6.87 -6.55
CA ALA A 856 -13.77 -8.00 -5.81
C ALA A 856 -14.00 -7.66 -4.33
N THR A 857 -15.06 -8.22 -3.74
CA THR A 857 -15.38 -8.09 -2.31
C THR A 857 -15.33 -9.42 -1.61
N SER A 858 -14.84 -9.44 -0.38
CA SER A 858 -14.68 -10.65 0.43
C SER A 858 -15.41 -10.57 1.77
N TYR A 859 -15.59 -11.75 2.40
CA TYR A 859 -16.28 -11.91 3.68
C TYR A 859 -15.66 -11.12 4.82
N ASP A 860 -14.34 -10.93 4.81
CA ASP A 860 -13.61 -10.11 5.79
C ASP A 860 -13.69 -8.59 5.52
N GLY A 861 -14.54 -8.16 4.59
CA GLY A 861 -14.80 -6.76 4.27
C GLY A 861 -13.79 -6.10 3.36
N LYS A 862 -12.84 -6.83 2.80
CA LYS A 862 -11.89 -6.27 1.83
C LYS A 862 -12.57 -5.99 0.51
N ILE A 863 -12.22 -4.86 -0.07
CA ILE A 863 -12.59 -4.44 -1.42
C ILE A 863 -11.28 -4.29 -2.18
N LEU A 864 -11.01 -5.23 -3.08
CA LEU A 864 -9.73 -5.36 -3.77
C LEU A 864 -9.89 -5.07 -5.26
N ILE A 865 -8.96 -4.32 -5.82
CA ILE A 865 -8.90 -4.02 -7.25
C ILE A 865 -7.69 -4.72 -7.83
N PHE A 866 -7.88 -5.44 -8.93
CA PHE A 866 -6.85 -6.21 -9.63
C PHE A 866 -6.72 -5.75 -11.08
N ASP A 867 -5.53 -5.85 -11.64
CA ASP A 867 -5.34 -5.83 -13.08
C ASP A 867 -5.94 -7.11 -13.71
N ALA A 868 -6.80 -6.94 -14.68
CA ALA A 868 -7.59 -8.05 -15.26
C ALA A 868 -6.76 -9.03 -16.12
N ASN A 869 -5.59 -8.61 -16.59
CA ASN A 869 -4.73 -9.47 -17.45
C ASN A 869 -3.73 -10.25 -16.62
N THR A 870 -3.12 -9.63 -15.62
CA THR A 870 -2.07 -10.23 -14.79
C THR A 870 -2.58 -10.84 -13.50
N GLY A 871 -3.75 -10.40 -13.00
CA GLY A 871 -4.28 -10.77 -11.69
C GLY A 871 -3.54 -10.11 -10.52
N ILE A 872 -2.67 -9.13 -10.79
CA ILE A 872 -1.93 -8.40 -9.76
C ILE A 872 -2.87 -7.43 -9.04
N GLU A 873 -2.82 -7.42 -7.71
CA GLU A 873 -3.54 -6.47 -6.88
C GLU A 873 -3.00 -5.06 -7.11
N ILE A 874 -3.90 -4.15 -7.52
CA ILE A 874 -3.60 -2.74 -7.79
C ILE A 874 -3.88 -1.87 -6.56
N GLU A 875 -5.01 -2.09 -5.89
CA GLU A 875 -5.44 -1.27 -4.76
C GLU A 875 -6.37 -2.04 -3.82
N GLU A 876 -6.27 -1.76 -2.52
CA GLU A 876 -7.23 -2.17 -1.50
C GLU A 876 -7.98 -0.92 -1.00
N LEU A 877 -9.29 -0.87 -1.20
CA LEU A 877 -10.15 0.19 -0.67
C LEU A 877 -10.48 -0.11 0.79
N LYS A 878 -9.91 0.67 1.71
CA LYS A 878 -10.04 0.45 3.15
C LYS A 878 -11.21 1.23 3.73
N TRP A 879 -12.05 0.54 4.50
CA TRP A 879 -13.13 1.13 5.26
C TRP A 879 -13.16 0.52 6.66
N GLN A 880 -13.70 1.25 7.62
CA GLN A 880 -13.81 0.80 9.00
C GLN A 880 -15.24 0.94 9.50
N THR A 881 -15.64 0.00 10.35
CA THR A 881 -16.90 0.04 11.08
C THR A 881 -16.65 -0.08 12.58
N GLU A 882 -17.51 0.51 13.36
CA GLU A 882 -17.58 0.34 14.81
C GLU A 882 -18.20 -1.00 15.23
N ARG A 883 -18.68 -1.82 14.28
CA ARG A 883 -19.41 -3.07 14.50
C ARG A 883 -18.58 -4.29 14.14
N TYR A 884 -18.84 -5.39 14.81
CA TYR A 884 -18.18 -6.70 14.64
C TYR A 884 -18.36 -7.36 13.25
N TYR A 885 -19.29 -6.87 12.41
CA TYR A 885 -19.61 -7.45 11.10
C TYR A 885 -19.11 -6.55 9.98
N ASN A 886 -17.95 -6.87 9.41
CA ASN A 886 -17.30 -6.12 8.34
C ASN A 886 -17.43 -6.83 6.99
N HIS A 887 -18.66 -7.18 6.54
CA HIS A 887 -18.83 -7.81 5.24
C HIS A 887 -19.12 -6.76 4.15
N ALA A 888 -18.47 -6.90 3.00
CA ALA A 888 -18.82 -6.18 1.79
C ALA A 888 -19.50 -7.15 0.81
N TYR A 889 -20.77 -6.90 0.52
CA TYR A 889 -21.61 -7.82 -0.28
C TYR A 889 -21.40 -7.66 -1.77
N THR A 890 -21.42 -6.42 -2.29
CA THR A 890 -21.30 -6.18 -3.72
C THR A 890 -20.38 -5.02 -4.04
N SER A 891 -19.73 -5.08 -5.20
CA SER A 891 -18.93 -4.00 -5.75
C SER A 891 -19.07 -3.94 -7.28
N PHE A 892 -19.31 -2.73 -7.80
CA PHE A 892 -19.44 -2.48 -9.23
C PHE A 892 -18.81 -1.14 -9.60
N PHE A 893 -18.11 -1.12 -10.72
CA PHE A 893 -17.69 0.12 -11.34
C PHE A 893 -18.89 0.91 -11.87
N SER A 894 -18.77 2.22 -11.84
CA SER A 894 -19.69 3.11 -12.56
C SER A 894 -19.53 2.93 -14.08
N PRO A 895 -20.57 3.20 -14.90
CA PRO A 895 -20.49 3.10 -16.35
C PRO A 895 -19.35 3.87 -17.01
N ASN A 896 -18.92 5.00 -16.42
CA ASN A 896 -17.77 5.77 -16.89
C ASN A 896 -16.42 5.27 -16.34
N GLY A 897 -16.39 4.23 -15.49
CA GLY A 897 -15.19 3.67 -14.89
C GLY A 897 -14.48 4.53 -13.83
N ARG A 898 -15.09 5.67 -13.44
CA ARG A 898 -14.46 6.64 -12.50
C ARG A 898 -14.85 6.45 -11.04
N MET A 899 -15.85 5.64 -10.77
CA MET A 899 -16.33 5.39 -9.42
C MET A 899 -16.58 3.90 -9.21
N ILE A 900 -16.55 3.47 -7.94
CA ILE A 900 -16.95 2.12 -7.52
C ILE A 900 -18.00 2.27 -6.44
N VAL A 901 -19.15 1.58 -6.57
CA VAL A 901 -20.15 1.48 -5.52
C VAL A 901 -20.00 0.16 -4.78
N THR A 902 -20.10 0.21 -3.44
CA THR A 902 -20.09 -0.98 -2.59
C THR A 902 -21.23 -0.95 -1.60
N SER A 903 -21.89 -2.10 -1.41
CA SER A 903 -22.85 -2.32 -0.33
C SER A 903 -22.18 -3.10 0.80
N CYS A 904 -22.36 -2.63 2.04
CA CYS A 904 -21.69 -3.17 3.22
C CYS A 904 -22.68 -3.52 4.33
N ALA A 905 -22.27 -4.46 5.20
CA ALA A 905 -23.10 -4.94 6.32
C ALA A 905 -23.36 -3.89 7.41
N ASP A 906 -22.63 -2.79 7.41
CA ASP A 906 -22.81 -1.68 8.36
C ASP A 906 -23.95 -0.70 8.01
N ASN A 907 -24.79 -1.06 7.05
CA ASN A 907 -25.89 -0.24 6.56
C ASN A 907 -25.46 1.07 5.86
N ILE A 908 -24.28 1.06 5.26
CA ILE A 908 -23.77 2.19 4.49
C ILE A 908 -23.43 1.72 3.08
N ILE A 909 -23.92 2.45 2.08
CA ILE A 909 -23.45 2.32 0.71
C ILE A 909 -22.29 3.32 0.54
N ARG A 910 -21.18 2.85 0.00
CA ARG A 910 -20.00 3.68 -0.25
C ARG A 910 -19.76 3.83 -1.74
N ILE A 911 -19.46 5.04 -2.14
CA ILE A 911 -19.02 5.37 -3.50
C ILE A 911 -17.59 5.87 -3.40
N TRP A 912 -16.71 5.17 -4.08
CA TRP A 912 -15.27 5.42 -4.10
C TRP A 912 -14.89 6.04 -5.43
N ASP A 913 -14.10 7.10 -5.40
CA ASP A 913 -13.49 7.61 -6.63
C ASP A 913 -12.36 6.68 -7.10
N PHE A 914 -12.37 6.39 -8.40
CA PHE A 914 -11.35 5.61 -9.05
C PHE A 914 -10.80 6.38 -10.26
N SER A 915 -9.70 7.09 -10.07
CA SER A 915 -9.04 7.84 -11.14
C SER A 915 -8.31 6.91 -12.11
N PRO A 916 -8.41 7.13 -13.43
CA PRO A 916 -7.57 6.44 -14.41
C PRO A 916 -6.08 6.69 -14.14
N ILE A 917 -5.23 5.72 -14.45
CA ILE A 917 -3.79 5.80 -14.17
C ILE A 917 -3.14 7.03 -14.80
N GLN A 918 -3.53 7.39 -16.04
CA GLN A 918 -2.99 8.57 -16.74
C GLN A 918 -3.30 9.88 -16.01
N GLU A 919 -4.47 9.97 -15.40
CA GLU A 919 -4.86 11.15 -14.60
C GLU A 919 -4.02 11.24 -13.32
N LEU A 920 -3.76 10.11 -12.66
CA LEU A 920 -2.86 10.06 -11.49
C LEU A 920 -1.42 10.42 -11.85
N ILE A 921 -0.93 9.96 -12.99
CA ILE A 921 0.40 10.34 -13.52
C ILE A 921 0.44 11.84 -13.76
N ASN A 922 -0.55 12.40 -14.48
CA ASN A 922 -0.61 13.84 -14.76
C ASN A 922 -0.68 14.69 -13.49
N GLN A 923 -1.54 14.32 -12.52
CA GLN A 923 -1.62 14.99 -11.22
C GLN A 923 -0.28 14.92 -10.46
N THR A 924 0.42 13.79 -10.56
CA THR A 924 1.73 13.61 -9.93
C THR A 924 2.77 14.48 -10.63
N HIS A 925 2.79 14.54 -11.96
CA HIS A 925 3.64 15.45 -12.74
C HIS A 925 3.39 16.92 -12.41
N ASP A 926 2.14 17.35 -12.40
CA ASP A 926 1.79 18.76 -12.08
C ASP A 926 2.31 19.17 -10.70
N ARG A 927 2.32 18.25 -9.77
CA ARG A 927 2.80 18.46 -8.42
C ARG A 927 4.32 18.52 -8.31
N PHE A 928 5.02 17.76 -9.15
CA PHE A 928 6.49 17.64 -9.13
C PHE A 928 7.16 18.33 -10.32
N ARG A 929 6.48 19.26 -11.01
CA ARG A 929 6.88 19.91 -12.30
C ARG A 929 8.34 20.33 -12.39
N ASN A 930 9.01 20.65 -11.28
CA ASN A 930 10.39 21.11 -11.25
C ASN A 930 11.34 20.16 -10.50
N ARG A 931 10.89 18.93 -10.18
CA ARG A 931 11.67 17.99 -9.40
C ARG A 931 11.91 16.69 -10.18
N GLN A 932 13.14 16.54 -10.66
CA GLN A 932 13.66 15.28 -11.19
C GLN A 932 14.64 14.66 -10.18
N LEU A 933 14.87 13.34 -10.24
CA LEU A 933 15.91 12.69 -9.46
C LEU A 933 17.27 13.29 -9.83
N LEU A 934 18.00 13.75 -8.82
CA LEU A 934 19.39 14.18 -8.99
C LEU A 934 20.27 12.96 -9.37
N ILE A 935 21.43 13.21 -9.98
CA ILE A 935 22.34 12.12 -10.40
C ILE A 935 22.73 11.22 -9.21
N ASP A 936 22.97 11.79 -8.03
CA ASP A 936 23.29 11.04 -6.83
C ASP A 936 22.10 10.28 -6.27
N GLU A 937 20.89 10.82 -6.37
CA GLU A 937 19.65 10.11 -6.01
C GLU A 937 19.38 8.95 -6.98
N ARG A 938 19.59 9.16 -8.30
CA ARG A 938 19.53 8.08 -9.29
C ARG A 938 20.56 6.99 -8.97
N ARG A 939 21.78 7.34 -8.61
CA ARG A 939 22.79 6.37 -8.15
C ARG A 939 22.30 5.58 -6.95
N LYS A 940 21.83 6.26 -5.91
CA LYS A 940 21.31 5.65 -4.68
C LYS A 940 20.14 4.70 -4.92
N TYR A 941 19.17 5.07 -5.75
CA TYR A 941 17.93 4.33 -5.92
C TYR A 941 17.93 3.33 -7.08
N TYR A 942 18.75 3.54 -8.11
CA TYR A 942 18.82 2.65 -9.27
C TYR A 942 20.05 1.73 -9.28
N TRP A 943 21.16 2.12 -8.64
CA TRP A 943 22.42 1.40 -8.73
C TRP A 943 22.85 0.74 -7.40
N GLU A 944 22.33 1.18 -6.26
CA GLU A 944 22.45 0.57 -4.94
C GLU A 944 21.16 -0.19 -4.57
#